data_59ba4a02a60e976664d2189b94d2d489
#
_entry.id   59ba4a02a60e976664d2189b94d2d489
#
_cell.length_a   1.000
_cell.length_b   1.000
_cell.length_c   1.000
_cell.angle_alpha   90.00
_cell.angle_beta   90.00
_cell.angle_gamma   90.00
#
_symmetry.space_group_name_H-M   'P 1'
#
loop_
_entity.id
_entity.type
_entity.pdbx_description
1 polymer ?
#
loop_
_entity_poly.entity_id
_entity_poly.type
_entity_poly.pdbx_seq_one_letter_code
_entity_poly.pdbx_strand_id
1 'polypeptide(L)'
;MLDMGNRKYGDATYCNIDGVSVLVDGGHRGDEVSSARMPASVPDQLKLLTGHDGPYAFDLIVITHCHSDHIGCIPELVANGTITARWALFADARMGFGVPLGQDFPSTPSTQVSRVAAALREEPLPDSAGDDEIAYLIDTAATLQERYAGLIETLRRQGTKVVQFGRDPHYSLEKAFDGIGFKILGPTVDQLLICAYRIERDRSRRLAESNALPDMSSEVALYRALVAQRAADDESMEDGGVGAALNNQSILLKIGTGNRSTLLTGDMQFASPGIGGLAQRMGLLRQTVRNAGPYRFVRLAHHGASNGTDEAFLNDCQGTQFFGISTGAGDPSHPSKVVLDLLGSRADELRWARTDRNGLTSLRLDEEYPQFQIAKGLLNDVDQARKHVSKAAPQLGRVGKREPRNRRNPTSADAASRLEGLPSLTFVTNSGRLRDRIGDGADLAVDLIRSARHEIIDLREDLPPHDIAQLAKGSNGLVILGGYEVIPPNSVDTLPKRARDEWVDARGRDPDNCVVWTDDFYGDVNGSGLAELPVSRIPDGRDPDLLMRALAARPTGTSPAFGLRNVRRPFADAIFQGFAGNEKMHLSEPTLTGSVAADLIDADHVYLMLHGRSDDGTTFRGEFLEDPLDGGECDALSLSDIPASTGALVFAGCCYGALTCHEPAWPKPKGAITDRLASESLALSFIRAGARAFVGVTGVHYSPPEEPYDSAGAPFHRFFWQHVMAGKAPAVALMQAKIDYVFAMSDVVGRMGFADHKTWRQFTCLGLGW
;
A
#
# COMPACT_ATOMS: atom_id res chain seq x y z
N MET A 1 -25.72 8.78 7.66
CA MET A 1 -24.45 8.01 7.58
C MET A 1 -23.59 8.40 8.77
N LEU A 2 -23.07 7.42 9.48
CA LEU A 2 -22.22 7.62 10.63
C LEU A 2 -20.80 7.99 10.21
N ASP A 3 -20.10 8.77 11.04
CA ASP A 3 -18.68 9.09 10.82
C ASP A 3 -17.83 7.85 11.16
N MET A 4 -17.00 7.41 10.25
CA MET A 4 -16.07 6.30 10.46
C MET A 4 -14.74 6.76 11.11
N GLY A 5 -14.66 8.02 11.53
CA GLY A 5 -13.51 8.59 12.22
C GLY A 5 -12.23 8.54 11.39
N ASN A 6 -11.13 8.11 12.03
CA ASN A 6 -9.82 7.92 11.40
C ASN A 6 -9.60 6.47 10.92
N ARG A 7 -10.66 5.69 10.80
CA ARG A 7 -10.63 4.37 10.12
C ARG A 7 -10.39 4.57 8.63
N LYS A 8 -10.19 3.49 7.91
CA LYS A 8 -10.01 3.53 6.46
C LYS A 8 -11.34 3.72 5.74
N TYR A 9 -12.08 2.69 5.64
CA TYR A 9 -13.43 2.62 5.09
C TYR A 9 -14.38 2.15 6.19
N GLY A 10 -15.54 1.73 5.84
CA GLY A 10 -16.56 1.20 6.73
C GLY A 10 -17.89 1.87 6.48
N ASP A 11 -18.94 1.15 6.80
CA ASP A 11 -20.31 1.63 6.60
C ASP A 11 -21.16 1.46 7.84
N ALA A 12 -21.89 2.50 8.17
CA ALA A 12 -23.01 2.45 9.11
C ALA A 12 -24.01 3.54 8.75
N THR A 13 -25.22 3.13 8.42
CA THR A 13 -26.27 4.05 7.99
C THR A 13 -27.54 3.84 8.82
N TYR A 14 -28.01 4.89 9.49
CA TYR A 14 -29.27 4.93 10.20
C TYR A 14 -30.35 5.58 9.33
N CYS A 15 -31.48 4.91 9.19
CA CYS A 15 -32.67 5.45 8.54
C CYS A 15 -33.86 5.45 9.52
N ASN A 16 -34.65 6.54 9.53
CA ASN A 16 -35.92 6.60 10.19
C ASN A 16 -36.98 7.07 9.19
N ILE A 17 -37.99 6.26 8.96
CA ILE A 17 -39.03 6.53 7.97
C ILE A 17 -40.39 6.28 8.65
N ASP A 18 -41.15 7.36 8.84
CA ASP A 18 -42.45 7.32 9.48
C ASP A 18 -42.46 6.58 10.85
N GLY A 19 -41.39 6.75 11.62
CA GLY A 19 -41.16 6.13 12.91
C GLY A 19 -40.58 4.70 12.87
N VAL A 20 -40.39 4.12 11.69
CA VAL A 20 -39.70 2.83 11.52
C VAL A 20 -38.18 3.07 11.45
N SER A 21 -37.45 2.45 12.37
CA SER A 21 -36.00 2.62 12.53
C SER A 21 -35.23 1.45 11.89
N VAL A 22 -34.30 1.78 11.02
CA VAL A 22 -33.45 0.81 10.32
C VAL A 22 -31.98 1.17 10.51
N LEU A 23 -31.16 0.22 10.96
CA LEU A 23 -29.71 0.32 10.98
C LEU A 23 -29.12 -0.60 9.92
N VAL A 24 -28.30 -0.08 9.03
CA VAL A 24 -27.60 -0.82 7.97
C VAL A 24 -26.12 -0.73 8.19
N ASP A 25 -25.49 -1.88 8.38
CA ASP A 25 -24.07 -2.09 8.68
C ASP A 25 -23.59 -1.41 9.99
N GLY A 26 -22.40 -1.75 10.47
CA GLY A 26 -21.95 -1.42 11.82
C GLY A 26 -20.53 -0.88 11.97
N GLY A 27 -19.92 -0.38 10.89
CA GLY A 27 -18.54 0.12 10.93
C GLY A 27 -17.52 -0.97 11.20
N HIS A 28 -16.58 -0.70 12.10
CA HIS A 28 -15.52 -1.65 12.48
C HIS A 28 -15.74 -2.24 13.89
N ARG A 29 -15.09 -3.38 14.14
CA ARG A 29 -14.93 -3.91 15.50
C ARG A 29 -14.21 -2.87 16.36
N GLY A 30 -14.69 -2.63 17.56
CA GLY A 30 -14.16 -1.62 18.49
C GLY A 30 -14.81 -0.24 18.35
N ASP A 31 -15.71 -0.03 17.38
CA ASP A 31 -16.43 1.23 17.21
C ASP A 31 -17.64 1.37 18.17
N GLU A 32 -17.91 0.35 18.99
CA GLU A 32 -18.86 0.42 20.10
C GLU A 32 -18.38 1.33 21.24
N VAL A 33 -17.09 1.68 21.27
CA VAL A 33 -16.49 2.60 22.24
C VAL A 33 -15.67 3.68 21.56
N SER A 34 -15.65 4.87 22.12
CA SER A 34 -14.84 5.98 21.61
C SER A 34 -13.35 5.71 21.78
N SER A 35 -12.57 6.04 20.77
CA SER A 35 -11.12 5.81 20.71
C SER A 35 -10.42 6.90 19.89
N ALA A 36 -9.09 6.91 19.85
CA ALA A 36 -8.33 7.80 18.97
C ALA A 36 -8.64 7.59 17.48
N ARG A 37 -9.00 6.35 17.08
CA ARG A 37 -9.42 6.04 15.70
C ARG A 37 -10.88 6.33 15.43
N MET A 38 -11.72 6.29 16.47
CA MET A 38 -13.15 6.54 16.41
C MET A 38 -13.54 7.51 17.53
N PRO A 39 -13.38 8.83 17.35
CA PRO A 39 -13.61 9.82 18.42
C PRO A 39 -15.04 9.84 18.96
N ALA A 40 -16.03 9.58 18.10
CA ALA A 40 -17.42 9.38 18.48
C ALA A 40 -17.83 7.94 18.15
N SER A 41 -18.09 7.12 19.16
CA SER A 41 -18.53 5.73 18.97
C SER A 41 -19.85 5.63 18.22
N VAL A 42 -20.18 4.44 17.69
CA VAL A 42 -21.49 4.21 17.06
C VAL A 42 -22.65 4.57 18.03
N PRO A 43 -22.65 4.15 19.31
CA PRO A 43 -23.65 4.60 20.28
C PRO A 43 -23.69 6.12 20.48
N ASP A 44 -22.55 6.81 20.55
CA ASP A 44 -22.52 8.28 20.69
C ASP A 44 -23.22 8.97 19.51
N GLN A 45 -22.97 8.47 18.30
CA GLN A 45 -23.58 9.02 17.09
C GLN A 45 -25.07 8.66 17.00
N LEU A 46 -25.46 7.46 17.39
CA LEU A 46 -26.89 7.07 17.49
C LEU A 46 -27.63 7.95 18.49
N LYS A 47 -27.00 8.28 19.63
CA LYS A 47 -27.56 9.25 20.60
C LYS A 47 -27.85 10.61 19.96
N LEU A 48 -26.91 11.13 19.14
CA LEU A 48 -27.12 12.40 18.43
C LEU A 48 -28.27 12.33 17.43
N LEU A 49 -28.42 11.19 16.73
CA LEU A 49 -29.45 11.01 15.71
C LEU A 49 -30.83 10.72 16.28
N THR A 50 -30.91 10.00 17.40
CA THR A 50 -32.17 9.59 18.02
C THR A 50 -32.65 10.52 19.15
N GLY A 51 -31.74 11.31 19.72
CA GLY A 51 -32.00 12.23 20.80
C GLY A 51 -32.11 11.58 22.20
N HIS A 52 -31.76 10.29 22.34
CA HIS A 52 -31.77 9.60 23.64
C HIS A 52 -30.56 8.66 23.79
N ASP A 53 -30.22 8.38 25.03
CA ASP A 53 -29.28 7.33 25.38
C ASP A 53 -29.93 5.96 25.17
N GLY A 54 -29.13 4.98 24.68
CA GLY A 54 -29.63 3.61 24.51
C GLY A 54 -30.29 3.00 25.75
N PRO A 55 -30.80 1.77 25.74
CA PRO A 55 -30.67 0.84 24.60
C PRO A 55 -31.48 1.25 23.38
N TYR A 56 -30.94 0.96 22.18
CA TYR A 56 -31.58 1.28 20.89
C TYR A 56 -32.37 0.07 20.41
N ALA A 57 -33.68 0.22 20.25
CA ALA A 57 -34.55 -0.81 19.69
C ALA A 57 -34.86 -0.49 18.24
N PHE A 58 -34.23 -1.22 17.29
CA PHE A 58 -34.48 -1.08 15.88
C PHE A 58 -35.65 -1.97 15.41
N ASP A 59 -36.41 -1.48 14.45
CA ASP A 59 -37.38 -2.32 13.74
C ASP A 59 -36.67 -3.31 12.83
N LEU A 60 -35.57 -2.89 12.21
CA LEU A 60 -34.75 -3.70 11.33
C LEU A 60 -33.27 -3.39 11.47
N ILE A 61 -32.44 -4.43 11.59
CA ILE A 61 -30.98 -4.36 11.40
C ILE A 61 -30.64 -5.09 10.11
N VAL A 62 -29.75 -4.51 9.30
CA VAL A 62 -29.26 -5.13 8.07
C VAL A 62 -27.74 -5.21 8.14
N ILE A 63 -27.18 -6.36 7.71
CA ILE A 63 -25.76 -6.51 7.34
C ILE A 63 -25.72 -6.89 5.88
N THR A 64 -25.16 -6.00 5.07
CA THR A 64 -25.23 -6.11 3.61
C THR A 64 -24.41 -7.25 3.08
N HIS A 65 -23.22 -7.50 3.60
CA HIS A 65 -22.35 -8.62 3.23
C HIS A 65 -21.34 -8.94 4.35
N CYS A 66 -20.52 -10.00 4.16
CA CYS A 66 -19.72 -10.59 5.24
C CYS A 66 -18.29 -10.05 5.33
N HIS A 67 -18.06 -8.75 5.11
CA HIS A 67 -16.80 -8.07 5.44
C HIS A 67 -16.82 -7.50 6.86
N SER A 68 -15.62 -7.33 7.43
CA SER A 68 -15.46 -6.89 8.83
C SER A 68 -15.90 -5.47 9.09
N ASP A 69 -15.82 -4.60 8.10
CA ASP A 69 -16.19 -3.18 8.16
C ASP A 69 -17.68 -2.90 7.89
N HIS A 70 -18.47 -3.97 7.65
CA HIS A 70 -19.93 -3.96 7.58
C HIS A 70 -20.58 -4.71 8.74
N ILE A 71 -20.04 -5.89 9.11
CA ILE A 71 -20.47 -6.58 10.34
C ILE A 71 -20.14 -5.72 11.57
N GLY A 72 -18.94 -5.15 11.57
CA GLY A 72 -18.49 -4.12 12.50
C GLY A 72 -18.64 -4.47 13.96
N CYS A 73 -19.14 -3.52 14.71
CA CYS A 73 -19.40 -3.61 16.16
C CYS A 73 -20.82 -4.10 16.51
N ILE A 74 -21.67 -4.42 15.52
CA ILE A 74 -23.04 -4.90 15.79
C ILE A 74 -23.05 -6.13 16.70
N PRO A 75 -22.17 -7.14 16.52
CA PRO A 75 -22.14 -8.29 17.43
C PRO A 75 -21.98 -7.92 18.91
N GLU A 76 -21.08 -7.01 19.21
CA GLU A 76 -20.81 -6.52 20.56
C GLU A 76 -21.97 -5.68 21.11
N LEU A 77 -22.53 -4.80 20.30
CA LEU A 77 -23.67 -3.95 20.70
C LEU A 77 -24.94 -4.75 20.96
N VAL A 78 -25.14 -5.85 20.23
CA VAL A 78 -26.26 -6.78 20.49
C VAL A 78 -25.97 -7.66 21.70
N ALA A 79 -24.76 -8.17 21.85
CA ALA A 79 -24.39 -9.03 22.95
C ALA A 79 -24.48 -8.35 24.33
N ASN A 80 -24.12 -7.04 24.40
CA ASN A 80 -24.18 -6.24 25.61
C ASN A 80 -25.56 -5.57 25.84
N GLY A 81 -26.52 -5.76 24.93
CA GLY A 81 -27.88 -5.21 25.02
C GLY A 81 -28.01 -3.74 24.66
N THR A 82 -26.98 -3.09 24.14
CA THR A 82 -27.04 -1.70 23.66
C THR A 82 -27.98 -1.57 22.45
N ILE A 83 -28.04 -2.60 21.62
CA ILE A 83 -28.91 -2.69 20.43
C ILE A 83 -29.79 -3.94 20.51
N THR A 84 -31.06 -3.78 20.18
CA THR A 84 -32.01 -4.88 19.95
C THR A 84 -32.75 -4.66 18.63
N ALA A 85 -33.30 -5.71 18.05
CA ALA A 85 -34.05 -5.58 16.80
C ALA A 85 -35.29 -6.48 16.76
N ARG A 86 -36.33 -5.99 16.08
CA ARG A 86 -37.52 -6.80 15.80
C ARG A 86 -37.30 -7.76 14.62
N TRP A 87 -36.61 -7.30 13.58
CA TRP A 87 -36.17 -8.04 12.42
C TRP A 87 -34.68 -7.84 12.16
N ALA A 88 -34.07 -8.85 11.58
CA ALA A 88 -32.69 -8.76 11.07
C ALA A 88 -32.64 -9.38 9.66
N LEU A 89 -32.01 -8.66 8.72
CA LEU A 89 -31.73 -9.10 7.37
C LEU A 89 -30.22 -9.16 7.20
N PHE A 90 -29.69 -10.35 7.01
CA PHE A 90 -28.26 -10.58 6.96
C PHE A 90 -27.88 -11.34 5.69
N ALA A 91 -26.70 -11.07 5.12
CA ALA A 91 -26.10 -11.92 4.12
C ALA A 91 -26.00 -13.37 4.63
N ASP A 92 -26.21 -14.35 3.78
CA ASP A 92 -26.11 -15.76 4.22
C ASP A 92 -24.67 -16.08 4.67
N ALA A 93 -24.54 -16.44 5.93
CA ALA A 93 -23.26 -16.79 6.53
C ALA A 93 -22.51 -17.92 5.78
N ARG A 94 -23.23 -18.91 5.23
CA ARG A 94 -22.58 -19.99 4.49
C ARG A 94 -21.99 -19.51 3.18
N MET A 95 -22.76 -18.75 2.42
CA MET A 95 -22.30 -18.18 1.15
C MET A 95 -21.17 -17.16 1.36
N GLY A 96 -21.30 -16.30 2.37
CA GLY A 96 -20.32 -15.28 2.69
C GLY A 96 -18.98 -15.83 3.21
N PHE A 97 -18.99 -16.94 3.95
CA PHE A 97 -17.78 -17.58 4.46
C PHE A 97 -17.32 -18.81 3.67
N GLY A 98 -17.98 -19.12 2.55
CA GLY A 98 -17.61 -20.23 1.66
C GLY A 98 -17.68 -21.60 2.34
N VAL A 99 -18.76 -21.85 3.08
CA VAL A 99 -19.01 -23.16 3.71
C VAL A 99 -19.85 -24.03 2.79
N PRO A 100 -19.38 -25.21 2.35
CA PRO A 100 -20.12 -26.09 1.48
C PRO A 100 -21.48 -26.51 2.07
N LEU A 101 -22.47 -26.69 1.21
CA LEU A 101 -23.77 -27.22 1.62
C LEU A 101 -23.60 -28.63 2.23
N GLY A 102 -24.16 -28.81 3.43
CA GLY A 102 -24.10 -30.10 4.16
C GLY A 102 -22.90 -30.28 5.09
N GLN A 103 -21.99 -29.31 5.17
CA GLN A 103 -20.93 -29.29 6.20
C GLN A 103 -21.37 -28.43 7.38
N ASP A 104 -20.88 -28.79 8.58
CA ASP A 104 -21.02 -27.94 9.75
C ASP A 104 -20.23 -26.64 9.61
N PHE A 105 -20.68 -25.61 10.27
CA PHE A 105 -19.97 -24.35 10.33
C PHE A 105 -18.56 -24.63 10.93
N PRO A 106 -17.47 -24.31 10.21
CA PRO A 106 -16.15 -24.61 10.73
C PRO A 106 -15.93 -23.83 12.04
N SER A 107 -15.20 -24.44 12.94
CA SER A 107 -14.71 -23.79 14.16
C SER A 107 -13.82 -22.59 13.82
N THR A 108 -13.66 -21.68 14.78
CA THR A 108 -12.72 -20.55 14.71
C THR A 108 -11.37 -21.02 14.17
N PRO A 109 -10.80 -20.29 13.18
CA PRO A 109 -9.47 -20.59 12.68
C PRO A 109 -8.46 -20.64 13.81
N SER A 110 -7.88 -21.82 14.07
CA SER A 110 -6.98 -22.04 15.21
C SER A 110 -5.50 -22.12 14.81
N THR A 111 -5.23 -22.35 13.53
CA THR A 111 -3.84 -22.35 13.02
C THR A 111 -3.47 -20.99 12.47
N GLN A 112 -2.20 -20.63 12.58
CA GLN A 112 -1.64 -19.40 12.03
C GLN A 112 -2.06 -19.19 10.56
N VAL A 113 -1.97 -20.22 9.78
CA VAL A 113 -2.36 -20.22 8.36
C VAL A 113 -3.84 -19.95 8.15
N SER A 114 -4.72 -20.61 8.91
CA SER A 114 -6.17 -20.42 8.75
C SER A 114 -6.63 -19.02 9.19
N ARG A 115 -5.94 -18.41 10.16
CA ARG A 115 -6.20 -17.04 10.62
C ARG A 115 -5.78 -16.03 9.55
N VAL A 116 -4.59 -16.19 8.97
CA VAL A 116 -4.12 -15.34 7.86
C VAL A 116 -4.98 -15.52 6.61
N ALA A 117 -5.38 -16.75 6.28
CA ALA A 117 -6.31 -16.98 5.17
C ALA A 117 -7.66 -16.28 5.36
N ALA A 118 -8.13 -16.13 6.60
CA ALA A 118 -9.32 -15.31 6.88
C ALA A 118 -9.07 -13.83 6.58
N ALA A 119 -7.94 -13.27 6.99
CA ALA A 119 -7.57 -11.88 6.75
C ALA A 119 -7.46 -11.54 5.25
N LEU A 120 -6.98 -12.48 4.45
CA LEU A 120 -6.89 -12.30 2.99
C LEU A 120 -8.24 -12.28 2.25
N ARG A 121 -9.36 -12.39 2.95
CA ARG A 121 -10.73 -12.27 2.40
C ARG A 121 -11.29 -10.87 2.58
N GLU A 122 -10.73 -10.13 3.53
CA GLU A 122 -11.11 -8.76 3.81
C GLU A 122 -10.60 -7.81 2.73
N GLU A 123 -11.14 -6.61 2.71
CA GLU A 123 -10.62 -5.53 1.89
C GLU A 123 -9.12 -5.32 2.16
N PRO A 124 -8.30 -5.17 1.11
CA PRO A 124 -6.87 -5.02 1.28
C PRO A 124 -6.53 -3.78 2.10
N LEU A 125 -5.59 -3.96 3.02
CA LEU A 125 -5.05 -2.82 3.75
C LEU A 125 -4.24 -1.94 2.79
N PRO A 126 -4.30 -0.58 2.91
CA PRO A 126 -3.40 0.27 2.14
C PRO A 126 -1.94 -0.09 2.42
N ASP A 127 -1.11 0.13 1.41
CA ASP A 127 0.33 -0.20 1.40
C ASP A 127 1.11 0.40 2.57
N SER A 128 0.58 1.42 3.22
CA SER A 128 1.15 2.05 4.41
C SER A 128 0.78 1.36 5.73
N ALA A 129 0.06 0.23 5.70
CA ALA A 129 -0.36 -0.46 6.91
C ALA A 129 0.84 -1.02 7.69
N GLY A 130 0.93 -0.63 8.95
CA GLY A 130 1.92 -1.16 9.89
C GLY A 130 1.62 -2.60 10.34
N ASP A 131 2.59 -3.24 10.99
CA ASP A 131 2.44 -4.60 11.52
C ASP A 131 1.27 -4.71 12.50
N ASP A 132 1.04 -3.67 13.31
CA ASP A 132 -0.09 -3.62 14.24
C ASP A 132 -1.46 -3.59 13.53
N GLU A 133 -1.52 -2.95 12.37
CA GLU A 133 -2.76 -2.90 11.56
C GLU A 133 -3.03 -4.24 10.89
N ILE A 134 -1.99 -4.90 10.39
CA ILE A 134 -2.09 -6.25 9.82
C ILE A 134 -2.47 -7.26 10.91
N ALA A 135 -1.83 -7.20 12.06
CA ALA A 135 -2.17 -8.06 13.20
C ALA A 135 -3.63 -7.86 13.65
N TYR A 136 -4.10 -6.60 13.70
CA TYR A 136 -5.50 -6.28 14.00
C TYR A 136 -6.46 -6.84 12.93
N LEU A 137 -6.11 -6.72 11.63
CA LEU A 137 -6.90 -7.30 10.55
C LEU A 137 -7.00 -8.82 10.69
N ILE A 138 -5.88 -9.50 10.95
CA ILE A 138 -5.83 -10.96 11.13
C ILE A 138 -6.71 -11.39 12.31
N ASP A 139 -6.59 -10.72 13.46
CA ASP A 139 -7.41 -11.04 14.65
C ASP A 139 -8.91 -10.79 14.39
N THR A 140 -9.22 -9.67 13.77
CA THR A 140 -10.60 -9.31 13.44
C THR A 140 -11.22 -10.32 12.46
N ALA A 141 -10.52 -10.65 11.39
CA ALA A 141 -10.99 -11.58 10.37
C ALA A 141 -11.08 -13.03 10.88
N ALA A 142 -10.11 -13.45 11.70
CA ALA A 142 -10.11 -14.80 12.29
C ALA A 142 -11.30 -15.05 13.20
N THR A 143 -11.77 -14.01 13.91
CA THR A 143 -12.91 -14.10 14.82
C THR A 143 -14.26 -13.73 14.18
N LEU A 144 -14.23 -13.18 12.95
CA LEU A 144 -15.40 -12.60 12.30
C LEU A 144 -16.53 -13.60 12.10
N GLN A 145 -16.21 -14.80 11.62
CA GLN A 145 -17.19 -15.84 11.36
C GLN A 145 -17.90 -16.31 12.65
N GLU A 146 -17.15 -16.48 13.76
CA GLU A 146 -17.70 -16.84 15.05
C GLU A 146 -18.57 -15.71 15.61
N ARG A 147 -18.09 -14.48 15.55
CA ARG A 147 -18.85 -13.29 16.00
C ARG A 147 -20.15 -13.15 15.22
N TYR A 148 -20.11 -13.37 13.90
CA TYR A 148 -21.30 -13.31 13.06
C TYR A 148 -22.32 -14.43 13.37
N ALA A 149 -21.84 -15.66 13.57
CA ALA A 149 -22.70 -16.76 14.00
C ALA A 149 -23.31 -16.50 15.39
N GLY A 150 -22.50 -16.03 16.34
CA GLY A 150 -22.94 -15.63 17.67
C GLY A 150 -23.96 -14.50 17.68
N LEU A 151 -23.81 -13.52 16.79
CA LEU A 151 -24.79 -12.46 16.56
C LEU A 151 -26.16 -13.04 16.15
N ILE A 152 -26.17 -13.90 15.12
CA ILE A 152 -27.41 -14.53 14.62
C ILE A 152 -28.09 -15.32 15.72
N GLU A 153 -27.33 -16.11 16.48
CA GLU A 153 -27.86 -16.90 17.59
C GLU A 153 -28.41 -16.01 18.72
N THR A 154 -27.68 -14.96 19.08
CA THR A 154 -28.09 -14.02 20.14
C THR A 154 -29.38 -13.30 19.77
N LEU A 155 -29.50 -12.80 18.56
CA LEU A 155 -30.74 -12.15 18.08
C LEU A 155 -31.91 -13.13 18.08
N ARG A 156 -31.73 -14.37 17.64
CA ARG A 156 -32.78 -15.40 17.69
C ARG A 156 -33.23 -15.69 19.12
N ARG A 157 -32.30 -15.77 20.06
CA ARG A 157 -32.62 -15.96 21.51
C ARG A 157 -33.38 -14.77 22.09
N GLN A 158 -33.12 -13.56 21.58
CA GLN A 158 -33.83 -12.34 21.94
C GLN A 158 -35.23 -12.20 21.30
N GLY A 159 -35.60 -13.16 20.43
CA GLY A 159 -36.89 -13.16 19.73
C GLY A 159 -36.90 -12.39 18.41
N THR A 160 -35.77 -11.94 17.93
CA THR A 160 -35.62 -11.27 16.62
C THR A 160 -35.92 -12.25 15.48
N LYS A 161 -36.70 -11.81 14.51
CA LYS A 161 -36.94 -12.56 13.27
C LYS A 161 -35.76 -12.37 12.32
N VAL A 162 -34.86 -13.34 12.28
CA VAL A 162 -33.63 -13.30 11.43
C VAL A 162 -33.92 -13.93 10.08
N VAL A 163 -33.63 -13.18 9.02
CA VAL A 163 -33.67 -13.63 7.61
C VAL A 163 -32.26 -13.60 7.06
N GLN A 164 -31.73 -14.73 6.62
CA GLN A 164 -30.46 -14.83 5.90
C GLN A 164 -30.76 -14.78 4.41
N PHE A 165 -30.36 -13.70 3.74
CA PHE A 165 -30.69 -13.46 2.35
C PHE A 165 -29.99 -14.46 1.44
N GLY A 166 -30.73 -15.00 0.49
CA GLY A 166 -30.25 -16.06 -0.41
C GLY A 166 -30.53 -17.48 0.09
N ARG A 167 -30.79 -17.64 1.41
CA ARG A 167 -31.13 -18.90 2.05
C ARG A 167 -32.58 -18.95 2.51
N ASP A 168 -33.02 -17.91 3.23
CA ASP A 168 -34.34 -17.86 3.81
C ASP A 168 -35.31 -17.06 2.90
N PRO A 169 -36.60 -17.42 2.87
CA PRO A 169 -37.62 -16.63 2.17
C PRO A 169 -37.74 -15.23 2.81
N HIS A 170 -37.58 -14.18 2.01
CA HIS A 170 -37.63 -12.79 2.49
C HIS A 170 -39.00 -12.08 2.28
N TYR A 171 -39.95 -12.74 1.68
CA TYR A 171 -41.30 -12.17 1.40
C TYR A 171 -42.00 -11.65 2.69
N SER A 172 -41.88 -12.38 3.79
CA SER A 172 -42.48 -11.97 5.09
C SER A 172 -41.84 -10.71 5.66
N LEU A 173 -40.57 -10.50 5.41
CA LEU A 173 -39.83 -9.29 5.78
C LEU A 173 -40.31 -8.12 4.91
N GLU A 174 -40.28 -8.26 3.58
CA GLU A 174 -40.75 -7.19 2.69
C GLU A 174 -42.19 -6.78 3.00
N LYS A 175 -43.06 -7.75 3.23
CA LYS A 175 -44.45 -7.48 3.64
C LYS A 175 -44.55 -6.74 4.98
N ALA A 176 -43.67 -7.03 5.96
CA ALA A 176 -43.64 -6.35 7.24
C ALA A 176 -43.26 -4.87 7.14
N PHE A 177 -42.50 -4.51 6.12
CA PHE A 177 -41.98 -3.17 5.85
C PHE A 177 -42.53 -2.52 4.56
N ASP A 178 -43.57 -3.09 3.95
CA ASP A 178 -44.21 -2.56 2.74
C ASP A 178 -44.71 -1.12 2.94
N GLY A 179 -45.20 -0.81 4.14
CA GLY A 179 -45.65 0.54 4.51
C GLY A 179 -44.63 1.64 4.37
N ILE A 180 -43.34 1.32 4.47
CA ILE A 180 -42.24 2.25 4.26
C ILE A 180 -41.57 2.10 2.88
N GLY A 181 -42.19 1.34 1.96
CA GLY A 181 -41.64 1.11 0.62
C GLY A 181 -40.33 0.31 0.59
N PHE A 182 -40.12 -0.56 1.57
CA PHE A 182 -38.94 -1.43 1.65
C PHE A 182 -38.97 -2.50 0.57
N LYS A 183 -37.87 -2.61 -0.18
CA LYS A 183 -37.66 -3.67 -1.19
C LYS A 183 -36.19 -4.08 -1.24
N ILE A 184 -35.97 -5.38 -1.41
CA ILE A 184 -34.66 -5.94 -1.73
C ILE A 184 -34.53 -6.00 -3.27
N LEU A 185 -33.58 -5.26 -3.83
CA LEU A 185 -33.39 -5.19 -5.28
C LEU A 185 -32.38 -6.23 -5.81
N GLY A 186 -31.57 -6.79 -4.95
CA GLY A 186 -30.56 -7.77 -5.28
C GLY A 186 -29.58 -8.03 -4.15
N PRO A 187 -28.56 -8.84 -4.41
CA PRO A 187 -28.23 -9.55 -5.66
C PRO A 187 -29.23 -10.66 -5.98
N THR A 188 -29.19 -11.18 -7.21
CA THR A 188 -29.98 -12.36 -7.57
C THR A 188 -29.36 -13.64 -6.97
N VAL A 189 -30.13 -14.71 -6.86
CA VAL A 189 -29.62 -16.01 -6.38
C VAL A 189 -28.45 -16.50 -7.23
N ASP A 190 -28.51 -16.32 -8.55
CA ASP A 190 -27.42 -16.70 -9.46
C ASP A 190 -26.14 -15.92 -9.18
N GLN A 191 -26.24 -14.62 -8.87
CA GLN A 191 -25.08 -13.80 -8.49
C GLN A 191 -24.48 -14.30 -7.18
N LEU A 192 -25.33 -14.57 -6.17
CA LEU A 192 -24.88 -15.12 -4.89
C LEU A 192 -24.15 -16.46 -5.07
N LEU A 193 -24.69 -17.37 -5.90
CA LEU A 193 -24.07 -18.68 -6.14
C LEU A 193 -22.71 -18.58 -6.86
N ILE A 194 -22.58 -17.67 -7.85
CA ILE A 194 -21.29 -17.45 -8.52
C ILE A 194 -20.25 -16.93 -7.53
N CYS A 195 -20.62 -15.94 -6.72
CA CYS A 195 -19.74 -15.39 -5.70
C CYS A 195 -19.38 -16.44 -4.64
N ALA A 196 -20.35 -17.19 -4.13
CA ALA A 196 -20.12 -18.25 -3.14
C ALA A 196 -19.20 -19.34 -3.66
N TYR A 197 -19.37 -19.77 -4.92
CA TYR A 197 -18.48 -20.74 -5.57
C TYR A 197 -17.03 -20.19 -5.66
N ARG A 198 -16.88 -18.91 -5.98
CA ARG A 198 -15.55 -18.27 -6.01
C ARG A 198 -14.91 -18.26 -4.63
N ILE A 199 -15.64 -17.89 -3.59
CA ILE A 199 -15.17 -17.88 -2.20
C ILE A 199 -14.77 -19.28 -1.73
N GLU A 200 -15.58 -20.32 -2.02
CA GLU A 200 -15.30 -21.71 -1.67
C GLU A 200 -14.05 -22.24 -2.40
N ARG A 201 -13.93 -21.97 -3.70
CA ARG A 201 -12.78 -22.39 -4.51
C ARG A 201 -11.49 -21.79 -4.00
N ASP A 202 -11.50 -20.49 -3.68
CA ASP A 202 -10.33 -19.80 -3.14
C ASP A 202 -9.96 -20.34 -1.75
N ARG A 203 -10.93 -20.61 -0.89
CA ARG A 203 -10.70 -21.23 0.42
C ARG A 203 -10.03 -22.59 0.28
N SER A 204 -10.54 -23.45 -0.61
CA SER A 204 -9.98 -24.77 -0.85
C SER A 204 -8.56 -24.71 -1.39
N ARG A 205 -8.29 -23.77 -2.30
CA ARG A 205 -6.96 -23.49 -2.85
C ARG A 205 -5.98 -23.05 -1.76
N ARG A 206 -6.37 -22.12 -0.89
CA ARG A 206 -5.51 -21.58 0.19
C ARG A 206 -5.18 -22.59 1.25
N LEU A 207 -6.13 -23.47 1.62
CA LEU A 207 -5.86 -24.59 2.52
C LEU A 207 -4.82 -25.54 1.92
N ALA A 208 -4.83 -25.76 0.62
CA ALA A 208 -3.85 -26.58 -0.06
C ALA A 208 -2.47 -25.90 -0.16
N GLU A 209 -2.44 -24.61 -0.48
CA GLU A 209 -1.22 -23.81 -0.59
C GLU A 209 -0.54 -23.62 0.78
N SER A 210 -1.31 -23.42 1.82
CA SER A 210 -0.83 -23.22 3.18
C SER A 210 -0.19 -24.46 3.80
N ASN A 211 -0.63 -25.65 3.40
CA ASN A 211 0.01 -26.90 3.80
C ASN A 211 1.36 -27.12 3.11
N ALA A 212 1.70 -26.33 2.12
CA ALA A 212 2.95 -26.37 1.36
C ALA A 212 3.98 -25.31 1.81
N LEU A 213 3.59 -24.39 2.72
CA LEU A 213 4.49 -23.36 3.24
C LEU A 213 5.23 -23.84 4.49
N PRO A 214 6.51 -23.47 4.67
CA PRO A 214 7.24 -23.73 5.91
C PRO A 214 6.61 -23.00 7.10
N ASP A 215 6.82 -23.52 8.29
CA ASP A 215 6.35 -22.94 9.55
C ASP A 215 6.94 -21.52 9.71
N MET A 216 6.11 -20.50 9.59
CA MET A 216 6.56 -19.10 9.57
C MET A 216 6.49 -18.47 10.96
N SER A 217 7.43 -17.57 11.27
CA SER A 217 7.65 -17.04 12.63
C SER A 217 6.55 -16.12 13.16
N SER A 218 5.71 -15.55 12.29
CA SER A 218 4.58 -14.69 12.69
C SER A 218 3.46 -14.66 11.65
N GLU A 219 2.22 -14.40 12.10
CA GLU A 219 1.04 -14.24 11.25
C GLU A 219 1.18 -13.06 10.27
N VAL A 220 1.79 -11.96 10.71
CA VAL A 220 2.05 -10.79 9.90
C VAL A 220 2.99 -11.10 8.75
N ALA A 221 4.10 -11.82 9.03
CA ALA A 221 5.02 -12.25 7.99
C ALA A 221 4.36 -13.20 6.99
N LEU A 222 3.55 -14.15 7.49
CA LEU A 222 2.78 -15.06 6.65
C LEU A 222 1.76 -14.30 5.76
N TYR A 223 1.05 -13.32 6.32
CA TYR A 223 0.13 -12.47 5.56
C TYR A 223 0.85 -11.76 4.42
N ARG A 224 1.96 -11.08 4.73
CA ARG A 224 2.79 -10.38 3.72
C ARG A 224 3.32 -11.34 2.65
N ALA A 225 3.80 -12.51 3.04
CA ALA A 225 4.29 -13.52 2.11
C ALA A 225 3.20 -14.04 1.17
N LEU A 226 2.00 -14.33 1.71
CA LEU A 226 0.87 -14.83 0.91
C LEU A 226 0.32 -13.74 -0.03
N VAL A 227 0.30 -12.48 0.39
CA VAL A 227 -0.05 -11.37 -0.50
C VAL A 227 1.00 -11.24 -1.60
N ALA A 228 2.29 -11.31 -1.28
CA ALA A 228 3.37 -11.28 -2.27
C ALA A 228 3.31 -12.50 -3.23
N GLN A 229 3.00 -13.68 -2.72
CA GLN A 229 2.84 -14.89 -3.54
C GLN A 229 1.62 -14.79 -4.46
N ARG A 230 0.50 -14.21 -3.99
CA ARG A 230 -0.66 -13.91 -4.83
C ARG A 230 -0.30 -13.01 -5.99
N ALA A 231 0.48 -11.96 -5.72
CA ALA A 231 1.01 -11.08 -6.74
C ALA A 231 1.80 -11.83 -7.82
N ALA A 232 2.50 -12.90 -7.43
CA ALA A 232 3.28 -13.73 -8.34
C ALA A 232 2.46 -14.79 -9.08
N ASP A 233 1.36 -15.26 -8.48
CA ASP A 233 0.54 -16.37 -9.00
C ASP A 233 -0.71 -15.91 -9.79
N ASP A 234 -1.12 -14.64 -9.68
CA ASP A 234 -2.41 -14.14 -10.20
C ASP A 234 -2.38 -13.78 -11.70
N GLU A 235 -1.37 -14.25 -12.43
CA GLU A 235 -1.21 -14.01 -13.87
C GLU A 235 -2.24 -14.68 -14.78
N SER A 236 -3.10 -15.55 -14.26
CA SER A 236 -4.00 -16.34 -15.12
C SER A 236 -5.49 -16.04 -14.99
N MET A 237 -5.90 -15.06 -14.17
CA MET A 237 -7.32 -14.88 -13.85
C MET A 237 -7.77 -13.43 -14.11
N GLU A 238 -8.65 -13.24 -15.08
CA GLU A 238 -9.50 -12.05 -15.26
C GLU A 238 -10.45 -11.79 -14.07
N ASP A 239 -10.25 -12.48 -12.96
CA ASP A 239 -11.16 -12.53 -11.82
C ASP A 239 -10.57 -11.80 -10.63
N GLY A 240 -11.27 -10.78 -10.14
CA GLY A 240 -11.04 -10.15 -8.84
C GLY A 240 -11.03 -11.19 -7.71
N GLY A 241 -10.29 -10.90 -6.64
CA GLY A 241 -10.12 -11.80 -5.50
C GLY A 241 -11.42 -12.11 -4.74
N VAL A 242 -11.30 -12.82 -3.60
CA VAL A 242 -12.43 -13.13 -2.71
C VAL A 242 -13.14 -11.88 -2.20
N GLY A 243 -12.41 -10.78 -1.95
CA GLY A 243 -13.00 -9.49 -1.59
C GLY A 243 -14.03 -9.03 -2.62
N ALA A 244 -13.71 -9.08 -3.93
CA ALA A 244 -14.67 -8.75 -4.98
C ALA A 244 -15.90 -9.68 -4.95
N ALA A 245 -15.72 -10.98 -4.67
CA ALA A 245 -16.84 -11.90 -4.55
C ALA A 245 -17.73 -11.60 -3.34
N LEU A 246 -17.16 -11.20 -2.21
CA LEU A 246 -17.91 -10.77 -1.03
C LEU A 246 -18.66 -9.46 -1.30
N ASN A 247 -18.01 -8.46 -1.90
CA ASN A 247 -18.62 -7.19 -2.25
C ASN A 247 -19.84 -7.38 -3.19
N ASN A 248 -19.72 -8.25 -4.18
CA ASN A 248 -20.80 -8.55 -5.10
C ASN A 248 -21.95 -9.41 -4.49
N GLN A 249 -21.84 -9.81 -3.22
CA GLN A 249 -22.95 -10.36 -2.43
C GLN A 249 -23.75 -9.30 -1.65
N SER A 250 -23.36 -8.03 -1.73
CA SER A 250 -24.03 -6.92 -1.01
C SER A 250 -25.52 -6.85 -1.29
N ILE A 251 -26.32 -6.84 -0.23
CA ILE A 251 -27.77 -6.69 -0.31
C ILE A 251 -28.11 -5.25 -0.68
N LEU A 252 -28.79 -5.07 -1.80
CA LEU A 252 -29.26 -3.77 -2.26
C LEU A 252 -30.64 -3.50 -1.72
N LEU A 253 -30.81 -2.35 -1.07
CA LEU A 253 -32.06 -1.96 -0.44
C LEU A 253 -32.63 -0.70 -1.07
N LYS A 254 -33.90 -0.73 -1.41
CA LYS A 254 -34.72 0.46 -1.59
C LYS A 254 -35.58 0.66 -0.36
N ILE A 255 -35.55 1.87 0.21
CA ILE A 255 -36.40 2.25 1.32
C ILE A 255 -37.03 3.62 1.01
N GLY A 256 -38.29 3.79 1.36
CA GLY A 256 -39.04 5.00 1.06
C GLY A 256 -39.75 4.98 -0.29
N THR A 257 -40.70 5.88 -0.45
CA THR A 257 -41.51 6.04 -1.66
C THR A 257 -41.49 7.49 -2.14
N GLY A 258 -41.65 7.72 -3.44
CA GLY A 258 -41.68 9.06 -4.03
C GLY A 258 -40.44 9.88 -3.69
N ASN A 259 -40.63 11.09 -3.20
CA ASN A 259 -39.55 12.02 -2.83
C ASN A 259 -38.71 11.59 -1.60
N ARG A 260 -39.06 10.49 -0.95
CA ARG A 260 -38.29 9.91 0.18
C ARG A 260 -37.59 8.62 -0.20
N SER A 261 -37.61 8.24 -1.48
CA SER A 261 -36.98 7.00 -1.97
C SER A 261 -35.47 7.06 -1.84
N THR A 262 -34.92 6.08 -1.16
CA THR A 262 -33.47 5.94 -0.87
C THR A 262 -32.96 4.61 -1.42
N LEU A 263 -31.80 4.59 -2.05
CA LEU A 263 -31.07 3.41 -2.44
C LEU A 263 -29.81 3.26 -1.58
N LEU A 264 -29.70 2.09 -0.91
CA LEU A 264 -28.50 1.68 -0.18
C LEU A 264 -27.87 0.50 -0.93
N THR A 265 -26.61 0.60 -1.30
CA THR A 265 -25.97 -0.25 -2.28
C THR A 265 -24.97 -1.23 -1.69
N GLY A 266 -24.63 -1.10 -0.39
CA GLY A 266 -23.49 -1.82 0.17
C GLY A 266 -22.25 -1.60 -0.70
N ASP A 267 -21.47 -2.63 -0.91
CA ASP A 267 -20.23 -2.55 -1.69
C ASP A 267 -20.34 -3.22 -3.08
N MET A 268 -21.57 -3.25 -3.61
CA MET A 268 -21.83 -3.80 -4.93
C MET A 268 -20.97 -3.14 -6.02
N GLN A 269 -20.26 -3.94 -6.78
CA GLN A 269 -19.34 -3.46 -7.82
C GLN A 269 -20.04 -3.32 -9.18
N PHE A 270 -20.91 -2.31 -9.32
CA PHE A 270 -21.73 -2.09 -10.51
C PHE A 270 -20.95 -1.78 -11.78
N ALA A 271 -19.83 -1.08 -11.67
CA ALA A 271 -19.03 -0.66 -12.81
C ALA A 271 -18.08 -1.76 -13.30
N SER A 272 -17.47 -2.50 -12.37
CA SER A 272 -16.55 -3.59 -12.69
C SER A 272 -16.59 -4.65 -11.60
N PRO A 273 -17.41 -5.70 -11.76
CA PRO A 273 -17.60 -6.71 -10.70
C PRO A 273 -16.37 -7.57 -10.42
N GLY A 274 -15.33 -7.55 -11.29
CA GLY A 274 -14.08 -8.28 -11.09
C GLY A 274 -14.23 -9.80 -10.96
N ILE A 275 -15.39 -10.38 -11.29
CA ILE A 275 -15.66 -11.81 -11.18
C ILE A 275 -16.17 -12.33 -12.53
N GLY A 276 -15.54 -13.38 -13.07
CA GLY A 276 -15.93 -14.00 -14.31
C GLY A 276 -17.40 -14.47 -14.29
N GLY A 277 -18.14 -14.12 -15.33
CA GLY A 277 -19.56 -14.44 -15.46
C GLY A 277 -20.54 -13.49 -14.76
N LEU A 278 -20.09 -12.51 -13.99
CA LEU A 278 -20.96 -11.52 -13.33
C LEU A 278 -21.34 -10.34 -14.22
N ALA A 279 -20.52 -9.95 -15.20
CA ALA A 279 -20.74 -8.73 -16.00
C ALA A 279 -22.14 -8.64 -16.62
N GLN A 280 -22.61 -9.72 -17.25
CA GLN A 280 -23.97 -9.76 -17.85
C GLN A 280 -25.07 -9.66 -16.78
N ARG A 281 -24.89 -10.33 -15.64
CA ARG A 281 -25.85 -10.30 -14.52
C ARG A 281 -25.87 -8.95 -13.84
N MET A 282 -24.73 -8.28 -13.77
CA MET A 282 -24.63 -6.91 -13.28
C MET A 282 -25.45 -5.95 -14.16
N GLY A 283 -25.44 -6.13 -15.48
CA GLY A 283 -26.32 -5.37 -16.39
C GLY A 283 -27.80 -5.53 -16.05
N LEU A 284 -28.24 -6.76 -15.73
CA LEU A 284 -29.64 -7.02 -15.31
C LEU A 284 -29.94 -6.40 -13.93
N LEU A 285 -29.02 -6.47 -13.00
CA LEU A 285 -29.18 -5.85 -11.68
C LEU A 285 -29.28 -4.33 -11.78
N ARG A 286 -28.45 -3.70 -12.60
CA ARG A 286 -28.51 -2.26 -12.91
C ARG A 286 -29.86 -1.88 -13.55
N GLN A 287 -30.39 -2.71 -14.42
CA GLN A 287 -31.73 -2.51 -14.97
C GLN A 287 -32.81 -2.58 -13.86
N THR A 288 -32.68 -3.52 -12.91
CA THR A 288 -33.57 -3.59 -11.73
C THR A 288 -33.50 -2.33 -10.89
N VAL A 289 -32.28 -1.83 -10.63
CA VAL A 289 -32.07 -0.56 -9.93
C VAL A 289 -32.74 0.60 -10.66
N ARG A 290 -32.52 0.73 -11.97
CA ARG A 290 -33.15 1.76 -12.81
C ARG A 290 -34.67 1.71 -12.75
N ASN A 291 -35.26 0.51 -12.88
CA ASN A 291 -36.70 0.31 -12.88
C ASN A 291 -37.35 0.59 -11.50
N ALA A 292 -36.58 0.41 -10.44
CA ALA A 292 -37.07 0.69 -9.06
C ALA A 292 -36.98 2.17 -8.70
N GLY A 293 -36.27 2.99 -9.44
CA GLY A 293 -36.20 4.45 -9.28
C GLY A 293 -37.50 5.19 -9.57
N PRO A 294 -37.52 6.51 -9.55
CA PRO A 294 -36.40 7.37 -9.17
C PRO A 294 -36.07 7.32 -7.67
N TYR A 295 -34.83 7.68 -7.34
CA TYR A 295 -34.37 7.83 -5.96
C TYR A 295 -34.12 9.29 -5.63
N ARG A 296 -34.39 9.69 -4.38
CA ARG A 296 -34.02 11.02 -3.89
C ARG A 296 -32.60 11.06 -3.34
N PHE A 297 -32.18 9.96 -2.69
CA PHE A 297 -30.85 9.78 -2.13
C PHE A 297 -30.29 8.41 -2.56
N VAL A 298 -29.00 8.38 -2.89
CA VAL A 298 -28.25 7.16 -3.17
C VAL A 298 -26.97 7.16 -2.32
N ARG A 299 -26.77 6.12 -1.51
CA ARG A 299 -25.46 5.84 -0.93
C ARG A 299 -24.64 5.16 -2.00
N LEU A 300 -23.53 5.77 -2.42
CA LEU A 300 -22.65 5.24 -3.46
C LEU A 300 -21.97 3.97 -3.01
N ALA A 301 -21.89 3.02 -3.93
CA ALA A 301 -21.38 1.69 -3.68
C ALA A 301 -19.87 1.69 -3.38
N HIS A 302 -19.45 0.73 -2.55
CA HIS A 302 -18.06 0.42 -2.29
C HIS A 302 -17.24 1.67 -1.91
N HIS A 303 -17.71 2.40 -0.92
CA HIS A 303 -17.08 3.63 -0.38
C HIS A 303 -16.73 4.69 -1.44
N GLY A 304 -17.41 4.66 -2.60
CA GLY A 304 -17.10 5.52 -3.74
C GLY A 304 -15.92 5.02 -4.57
N ALA A 305 -15.64 3.73 -4.60
CA ALA A 305 -14.65 3.11 -5.48
C ALA A 305 -15.08 3.14 -6.95
N SER A 306 -14.11 3.20 -7.87
CA SER A 306 -14.38 3.23 -9.32
C SER A 306 -14.96 1.92 -9.88
N ASN A 307 -14.75 0.79 -9.21
CA ASN A 307 -15.41 -0.47 -9.57
C ASN A 307 -16.88 -0.53 -9.12
N GLY A 308 -17.25 0.23 -8.08
CA GLY A 308 -18.63 0.36 -7.59
C GLY A 308 -19.45 1.41 -8.35
N THR A 309 -18.82 2.48 -8.83
CA THR A 309 -19.52 3.64 -9.38
C THR A 309 -18.83 4.16 -10.63
N ASP A 310 -19.59 4.23 -11.74
CA ASP A 310 -19.22 4.84 -13.00
C ASP A 310 -20.33 5.78 -13.49
N GLU A 311 -20.09 6.47 -14.61
CA GLU A 311 -21.08 7.35 -15.24
C GLU A 311 -22.36 6.60 -15.60
N ALA A 312 -22.24 5.35 -16.06
CA ALA A 312 -23.39 4.54 -16.43
C ALA A 312 -24.26 4.19 -15.21
N PHE A 313 -23.67 3.92 -14.04
CA PHE A 313 -24.43 3.70 -12.80
C PHE A 313 -25.10 4.99 -12.31
N LEU A 314 -24.43 6.16 -12.38
CA LEU A 314 -25.08 7.43 -12.05
C LEU A 314 -26.26 7.73 -12.95
N ASN A 315 -26.18 7.36 -14.23
CA ASN A 315 -27.29 7.48 -15.18
C ASN A 315 -28.40 6.48 -14.90
N ASP A 316 -28.13 5.29 -14.32
CA ASP A 316 -29.17 4.37 -13.85
C ASP A 316 -29.97 4.95 -12.67
N CYS A 317 -29.36 5.84 -11.90
CA CYS A 317 -29.98 6.58 -10.79
C CYS A 317 -30.57 7.94 -11.22
N GLN A 318 -31.14 8.02 -12.43
CA GLN A 318 -31.68 9.29 -12.98
C GLN A 318 -32.65 9.97 -12.03
N GLY A 319 -32.53 11.31 -11.90
CA GLY A 319 -33.36 12.12 -11.02
C GLY A 319 -32.86 12.18 -9.57
N THR A 320 -31.82 11.44 -9.23
CA THR A 320 -31.18 11.55 -7.91
C THR A 320 -30.40 12.85 -7.81
N GLN A 321 -30.66 13.60 -6.74
CA GLN A 321 -29.97 14.86 -6.46
C GLN A 321 -28.97 14.74 -5.31
N PHE A 322 -29.16 13.79 -4.40
CA PHE A 322 -28.35 13.65 -3.19
C PHE A 322 -27.62 12.33 -3.19
N PHE A 323 -26.30 12.39 -3.01
CA PHE A 323 -25.44 11.21 -2.91
C PHE A 323 -24.68 11.21 -1.57
N GLY A 324 -24.49 10.02 -1.02
CA GLY A 324 -23.70 9.84 0.20
C GLY A 324 -22.53 8.90 -0.07
N ILE A 325 -21.39 9.17 0.55
CA ILE A 325 -20.21 8.31 0.51
C ILE A 325 -19.80 8.03 1.96
N SER A 326 -19.81 6.75 2.34
CA SER A 326 -19.36 6.31 3.65
C SER A 326 -17.92 5.83 3.56
N THR A 327 -17.00 6.53 4.19
CA THR A 327 -15.56 6.22 4.23
C THR A 327 -14.93 6.91 5.42
N GLY A 328 -13.78 6.44 5.88
CA GLY A 328 -13.05 7.04 7.01
C GLY A 328 -11.94 7.99 6.56
N ALA A 329 -11.58 8.94 7.42
CA ALA A 329 -10.54 9.93 7.13
C ALA A 329 -9.13 9.30 6.99
N GLY A 330 -8.95 8.05 7.42
CA GLY A 330 -7.70 7.30 7.27
C GLY A 330 -7.56 6.56 5.95
N ASP A 331 -8.55 6.63 5.04
CA ASP A 331 -8.50 5.96 3.75
C ASP A 331 -7.90 6.85 2.66
N PRO A 332 -6.74 6.50 2.09
CA PRO A 332 -6.14 7.26 1.00
C PRO A 332 -6.72 6.93 -0.39
N SER A 333 -7.48 5.84 -0.53
CA SER A 333 -7.95 5.28 -1.80
C SER A 333 -9.43 5.50 -2.07
N HIS A 334 -10.24 5.65 -1.01
CA HIS A 334 -11.67 5.89 -1.13
C HIS A 334 -12.09 7.26 -0.55
N PRO A 335 -12.96 7.97 -1.24
CA PRO A 335 -13.47 7.71 -2.59
C PRO A 335 -12.37 7.81 -3.65
N SER A 336 -12.51 7.06 -4.75
CA SER A 336 -11.56 7.15 -5.85
C SER A 336 -11.61 8.53 -6.54
N LYS A 337 -10.46 9.00 -7.03
CA LYS A 337 -10.39 10.29 -7.75
C LYS A 337 -11.32 10.33 -8.95
N VAL A 338 -11.45 9.20 -9.66
CA VAL A 338 -12.33 9.08 -10.84
C VAL A 338 -13.79 9.35 -10.47
N VAL A 339 -14.28 8.80 -9.36
CA VAL A 339 -15.65 9.03 -8.88
C VAL A 339 -15.84 10.47 -8.41
N LEU A 340 -14.85 11.04 -7.72
CA LEU A 340 -14.90 12.44 -7.28
C LEU A 340 -14.91 13.41 -8.46
N ASP A 341 -14.13 13.16 -9.50
CA ASP A 341 -14.12 13.98 -10.71
C ASP A 341 -15.45 13.87 -11.48
N LEU A 342 -16.01 12.67 -11.54
CA LEU A 342 -17.31 12.42 -12.14
C LEU A 342 -18.42 13.19 -11.41
N LEU A 343 -18.46 13.16 -10.08
CA LEU A 343 -19.40 13.95 -9.29
C LEU A 343 -19.15 15.46 -9.46
N GLY A 344 -17.87 15.86 -9.43
CA GLY A 344 -17.47 17.26 -9.60
C GLY A 344 -17.87 17.85 -10.94
N SER A 345 -17.83 17.06 -12.02
CA SER A 345 -18.30 17.48 -13.34
C SER A 345 -19.81 17.76 -13.40
N ARG A 346 -20.57 17.31 -12.41
CA ARG A 346 -22.03 17.47 -12.28
C ARG A 346 -22.43 18.23 -11.00
N ALA A 347 -21.53 19.01 -10.42
CA ALA A 347 -21.76 19.71 -9.15
C ALA A 347 -22.90 20.77 -9.20
N ASP A 348 -23.27 21.22 -10.36
CA ASP A 348 -24.42 22.14 -10.56
C ASP A 348 -25.76 21.40 -10.30
N GLU A 349 -25.82 20.11 -10.60
CA GLU A 349 -27.02 19.28 -10.51
C GLU A 349 -27.06 18.45 -9.22
N LEU A 350 -25.88 17.98 -8.78
CA LEU A 350 -25.74 16.99 -7.70
C LEU A 350 -25.25 17.64 -6.41
N ARG A 351 -25.67 17.04 -5.29
CA ARG A 351 -25.17 17.37 -3.95
C ARG A 351 -24.70 16.08 -3.30
N TRP A 352 -23.48 16.08 -2.75
CA TRP A 352 -22.98 14.91 -2.02
C TRP A 352 -22.27 15.29 -0.74
N ALA A 353 -22.33 14.33 0.17
CA ALA A 353 -21.63 14.38 1.44
C ALA A 353 -20.76 13.12 1.60
N ARG A 354 -19.61 13.28 2.25
CA ARG A 354 -18.61 12.23 2.51
C ARG A 354 -18.27 12.19 3.99
N THR A 355 -18.36 11.03 4.61
CA THR A 355 -18.14 10.94 6.06
C THR A 355 -16.68 11.28 6.47
N ASP A 356 -15.68 11.01 5.65
CA ASP A 356 -14.28 11.42 5.91
C ASP A 356 -14.09 12.95 5.96
N ARG A 357 -14.88 13.70 5.21
CA ARG A 357 -14.82 15.17 5.12
C ARG A 357 -15.88 15.87 5.96
N ASN A 358 -17.05 15.28 6.05
CA ASN A 358 -18.22 15.89 6.63
C ASN A 358 -18.58 15.33 8.01
N GLY A 359 -17.93 14.24 8.45
CA GLY A 359 -18.24 13.56 9.71
C GLY A 359 -19.61 12.94 9.69
N LEU A 360 -20.28 12.93 10.86
CA LEU A 360 -21.67 12.52 10.96
C LEU A 360 -22.53 13.35 10.00
N THR A 361 -23.21 12.66 9.10
CA THR A 361 -23.98 13.30 8.02
C THR A 361 -25.42 12.81 8.07
N SER A 362 -26.38 13.73 8.09
CA SER A 362 -27.81 13.42 8.01
C SER A 362 -28.49 14.19 6.87
N LEU A 363 -29.55 13.62 6.33
CA LEU A 363 -30.39 14.22 5.28
C LEU A 363 -31.86 13.95 5.61
N ARG A 364 -32.64 15.00 5.73
CA ARG A 364 -34.09 14.91 5.94
C ARG A 364 -34.81 15.01 4.61
N LEU A 365 -35.35 13.91 4.14
CA LEU A 365 -36.04 13.81 2.86
C LEU A 365 -37.53 14.20 2.92
N ASP A 366 -38.07 14.37 4.11
CA ASP A 366 -39.45 14.83 4.36
C ASP A 366 -39.63 16.34 4.28
N GLU A 367 -38.54 17.10 4.17
CA GLU A 367 -38.57 18.54 4.00
C GLU A 367 -38.83 18.92 2.53
N GLU A 368 -39.48 20.06 2.31
CA GLU A 368 -39.75 20.60 0.95
C GLU A 368 -38.44 20.85 0.18
N TYR A 369 -37.41 21.32 0.89
CA TYR A 369 -36.05 21.57 0.39
C TYR A 369 -35.02 20.79 1.19
N PRO A 370 -34.84 19.51 0.91
CA PRO A 370 -33.87 18.68 1.65
C PRO A 370 -32.46 19.25 1.58
N GLN A 371 -31.79 19.26 2.71
CA GLN A 371 -30.39 19.68 2.80
C GLN A 371 -29.61 18.71 3.69
N PHE A 372 -28.35 18.46 3.33
CA PHE A 372 -27.45 17.75 4.23
C PHE A 372 -27.15 18.59 5.46
N GLN A 373 -27.24 17.94 6.62
CA GLN A 373 -26.66 18.41 7.86
C GLN A 373 -25.34 17.66 8.06
N ILE A 374 -24.25 18.38 8.16
CA ILE A 374 -22.89 17.85 8.26
C ILE A 374 -22.21 18.37 9.52
N ALA A 375 -21.40 17.52 10.17
CA ALA A 375 -20.70 17.90 11.40
C ALA A 375 -19.46 18.78 11.13
N LYS A 376 -18.87 18.70 9.94
CA LYS A 376 -17.64 19.45 9.58
C LYS A 376 -17.51 19.61 8.07
N GLY A 377 -16.59 20.45 7.62
CA GLY A 377 -16.19 20.57 6.20
C GLY A 377 -17.23 21.23 5.29
N LEU A 378 -17.15 20.93 4.03
CA LEU A 378 -18.02 21.44 2.98
C LEU A 378 -18.61 20.29 2.16
N LEU A 379 -19.84 20.46 1.67
CA LEU A 379 -20.44 19.55 0.68
C LEU A 379 -19.70 19.62 -0.67
N ASN A 380 -19.90 18.62 -1.49
CA ASN A 380 -19.35 18.55 -2.85
C ASN A 380 -17.81 18.61 -2.88
N ASP A 381 -17.15 18.11 -1.83
CA ASP A 381 -15.70 18.06 -1.76
C ASP A 381 -15.16 16.97 -2.71
N VAL A 382 -14.32 17.39 -3.67
CA VAL A 382 -13.67 16.55 -4.69
C VAL A 382 -12.21 16.22 -4.35
N ASP A 383 -11.68 16.74 -3.25
CA ASP A 383 -10.33 16.45 -2.83
C ASP A 383 -10.22 15.04 -2.27
N GLN A 384 -9.27 14.25 -2.74
CA GLN A 384 -8.92 13.01 -2.04
C GLN A 384 -8.43 13.30 -0.63
N ALA A 385 -8.65 12.37 0.30
CA ALA A 385 -8.11 12.48 1.64
C ALA A 385 -6.59 12.63 1.57
N ARG A 386 -6.08 13.82 1.87
CA ARG A 386 -4.63 13.99 2.03
C ARG A 386 -4.23 13.19 3.26
N LYS A 387 -3.21 12.33 3.13
CA LYS A 387 -2.56 11.74 4.30
C LYS A 387 -2.30 12.88 5.28
N HIS A 388 -2.75 12.74 6.51
CA HIS A 388 -2.40 13.69 7.57
C HIS A 388 -0.88 13.65 7.78
N VAL A 389 -0.18 14.49 7.04
CA VAL A 389 1.17 14.88 7.41
C VAL A 389 1.00 15.87 8.55
N SER A 390 1.42 15.49 9.73
CA SER A 390 1.53 16.38 10.88
C SER A 390 2.17 17.69 10.42
N LYS A 391 1.45 18.80 10.54
CA LYS A 391 1.96 20.12 10.22
C LYS A 391 3.05 20.51 11.24
N ALA A 392 4.30 20.29 10.86
CA ALA A 392 5.41 21.11 11.27
C ALA A 392 6.28 21.33 10.03
N ALA A 393 5.78 22.13 9.10
CA ALA A 393 6.63 22.67 8.05
C ALA A 393 7.36 23.90 8.63
N PRO A 394 8.70 23.94 8.62
CA PRO A 394 9.42 25.16 8.89
C PRO A 394 9.16 26.13 7.72
N GLN A 395 8.85 27.38 8.04
CA GLN A 395 8.82 28.46 7.04
C GLN A 395 10.22 28.61 6.44
N LEU A 396 10.35 28.32 5.15
CA LEU A 396 11.57 28.55 4.40
C LEU A 396 11.75 30.05 4.14
N GLY A 397 12.77 30.61 4.77
CA GLY A 397 13.29 31.96 4.48
C GLY A 397 13.89 32.01 3.07
N ARG A 398 13.89 33.22 2.49
CA ARG A 398 14.44 33.56 1.15
C ARG A 398 15.84 32.98 0.96
N VAL A 399 16.03 32.30 -0.18
CA VAL A 399 17.32 31.76 -0.64
C VAL A 399 18.32 32.92 -0.86
N GLY A 400 19.26 33.10 0.07
CA GLY A 400 20.49 33.82 -0.17
C GLY A 400 21.51 32.94 -0.87
N LYS A 401 22.43 33.51 -1.65
CA LYS A 401 23.57 32.80 -2.22
C LYS A 401 24.26 31.99 -1.11
N ARG A 402 24.38 30.66 -1.33
CA ARG A 402 25.03 29.75 -0.39
C ARG A 402 26.55 29.94 -0.47
N GLU A 403 27.20 30.11 0.67
CA GLU A 403 28.65 29.92 0.75
C GLU A 403 28.95 28.41 0.75
N PRO A 404 30.03 27.97 0.09
CA PRO A 404 30.43 26.55 0.10
C PRO A 404 30.70 26.11 1.54
N ARG A 405 30.00 25.06 1.99
CA ARG A 405 30.20 24.51 3.33
C ARG A 405 31.53 23.77 3.38
N ASN A 406 32.52 24.36 4.03
CA ASN A 406 33.79 23.71 4.30
C ASN A 406 33.61 22.72 5.47
N ARG A 407 33.11 21.50 5.18
CA ARG A 407 32.98 20.45 6.18
C ARG A 407 34.32 19.76 6.35
N ARG A 408 34.80 19.68 7.60
CA ARG A 408 36.01 18.91 7.94
C ARG A 408 35.80 17.43 7.63
N ASN A 409 36.86 16.71 7.32
CA ASN A 409 36.78 15.24 7.22
C ASN A 409 36.31 14.65 8.56
N PRO A 410 35.37 13.72 8.57
CA PRO A 410 34.91 13.07 9.79
C PRO A 410 36.05 12.29 10.44
N THR A 411 36.10 12.30 11.75
CA THR A 411 37.07 11.56 12.57
C THR A 411 36.50 10.23 13.03
N SER A 412 37.32 9.34 13.57
CA SER A 412 36.87 8.11 14.22
C SER A 412 35.89 8.40 15.38
N ALA A 413 36.06 9.55 16.07
CA ALA A 413 35.12 9.98 17.12
C ALA A 413 33.74 10.36 16.53
N ASP A 414 33.70 10.95 15.35
CA ASP A 414 32.43 11.24 14.66
C ASP A 414 31.69 9.95 14.26
N ALA A 415 32.43 8.93 13.79
CA ALA A 415 31.90 7.62 13.47
C ALA A 415 31.40 6.87 14.74
N ALA A 416 32.20 6.85 15.81
CA ALA A 416 31.81 6.27 17.10
C ALA A 416 30.49 6.89 17.63
N SER A 417 30.48 8.23 17.72
CA SER A 417 29.27 8.96 18.15
C SER A 417 28.04 8.73 17.25
N ARG A 418 28.24 8.48 15.96
CA ARG A 418 27.16 8.13 15.04
C ARG A 418 26.62 6.75 15.34
N LEU A 419 27.49 5.76 15.44
CA LEU A 419 27.13 4.37 15.69
C LEU A 419 26.42 4.21 17.04
N GLU A 420 26.89 4.86 18.11
CA GLU A 420 26.25 4.82 19.44
C GLU A 420 24.79 5.33 19.43
N GLY A 421 24.45 6.23 18.51
CA GLY A 421 23.11 6.80 18.36
C GLY A 421 22.16 5.96 17.50
N LEU A 422 22.58 4.81 16.98
CA LEU A 422 21.76 3.95 16.13
C LEU A 422 20.98 2.92 16.96
N PRO A 423 19.87 2.37 16.42
CA PRO A 423 19.25 1.17 16.98
C PRO A 423 20.24 0.00 16.94
N SER A 424 19.95 -1.08 17.66
CA SER A 424 20.79 -2.28 17.63
C SER A 424 20.78 -2.90 16.22
N LEU A 425 21.92 -2.85 15.54
CA LEU A 425 22.13 -3.38 14.19
C LEU A 425 23.09 -4.57 14.25
N THR A 426 22.96 -5.45 13.26
CA THR A 426 23.92 -6.54 13.01
C THR A 426 24.73 -6.17 11.77
N PHE A 427 26.04 -6.15 11.91
CA PHE A 427 26.97 -5.97 10.80
C PHE A 427 27.48 -7.33 10.34
N VAL A 428 27.56 -7.54 9.04
CA VAL A 428 28.16 -8.76 8.46
C VAL A 428 29.33 -8.39 7.57
N THR A 429 30.46 -9.07 7.77
CA THR A 429 31.69 -8.85 6.98
C THR A 429 32.51 -10.12 6.88
N ASN A 430 33.53 -10.12 6.05
CA ASN A 430 34.69 -10.99 6.13
C ASN A 430 35.91 -10.10 6.42
N SER A 431 36.30 -10.00 7.68
CA SER A 431 37.36 -9.06 8.13
C SER A 431 38.70 -9.35 7.48
N GLY A 432 38.99 -10.60 7.13
CA GLY A 432 40.20 -10.98 6.37
C GLY A 432 40.22 -10.38 4.97
N ARG A 433 39.16 -10.64 4.18
CA ARG A 433 39.04 -10.06 2.83
C ARG A 433 38.99 -8.53 2.88
N LEU A 434 38.31 -7.95 3.85
CA LEU A 434 38.20 -6.50 4.00
C LEU A 434 39.59 -5.89 4.29
N ARG A 435 40.38 -6.52 5.19
CA ARG A 435 41.74 -6.08 5.48
C ARG A 435 42.67 -6.18 4.26
N ASP A 436 42.58 -7.23 3.46
CA ASP A 436 43.35 -7.39 2.23
C ASP A 436 43.08 -6.22 1.25
N ARG A 437 41.92 -5.55 1.35
CA ARG A 437 41.49 -4.49 0.43
C ARG A 437 41.81 -3.09 0.95
N ILE A 438 41.64 -2.83 2.23
CA ILE A 438 41.76 -1.48 2.83
C ILE A 438 42.71 -1.40 4.06
N GLY A 439 43.48 -2.47 4.28
CA GLY A 439 44.49 -2.49 5.36
C GLY A 439 43.89 -2.26 6.76
N ASP A 440 44.61 -1.53 7.61
CA ASP A 440 44.24 -1.24 9.00
C ASP A 440 42.90 -0.51 9.15
N GLY A 441 42.38 0.12 8.08
CA GLY A 441 41.06 0.71 8.05
C GLY A 441 39.93 -0.27 8.31
N ALA A 442 40.11 -1.54 7.95
CA ALA A 442 39.18 -2.62 8.25
C ALA A 442 39.09 -2.87 9.76
N ASP A 443 40.22 -2.99 10.44
CA ASP A 443 40.27 -3.24 11.88
C ASP A 443 39.66 -2.08 12.66
N LEU A 444 39.99 -0.83 12.28
CA LEU A 444 39.43 0.36 12.88
C LEU A 444 37.90 0.39 12.77
N ALA A 445 37.34 0.08 11.59
CA ALA A 445 35.89 0.05 11.40
C ALA A 445 35.22 -1.03 12.28
N VAL A 446 35.78 -2.23 12.32
CA VAL A 446 35.28 -3.34 13.15
C VAL A 446 35.33 -2.98 14.65
N ASP A 447 36.41 -2.36 15.12
CA ASP A 447 36.56 -1.96 16.50
C ASP A 447 35.58 -0.84 16.90
N LEU A 448 35.32 0.11 16.02
CA LEU A 448 34.31 1.16 16.24
C LEU A 448 32.91 0.58 16.37
N ILE A 449 32.55 -0.34 15.49
CA ILE A 449 31.23 -1.02 15.50
C ILE A 449 31.05 -1.82 16.78
N ARG A 450 32.07 -2.60 17.23
CA ARG A 450 32.04 -3.33 18.49
C ARG A 450 31.95 -2.43 19.70
N SER A 451 32.71 -1.33 19.69
CA SER A 451 32.72 -0.35 20.79
C SER A 451 31.36 0.32 20.96
N ALA A 452 30.63 0.52 19.85
CA ALA A 452 29.25 1.03 19.85
C ALA A 452 28.21 -0.04 20.23
N ARG A 453 28.63 -1.27 20.58
CA ARG A 453 27.79 -2.41 21.01
C ARG A 453 26.85 -2.97 19.93
N HIS A 454 27.23 -2.81 18.67
CA HIS A 454 26.56 -3.52 17.59
C HIS A 454 27.12 -4.95 17.45
N GLU A 455 26.28 -5.85 16.97
CA GLU A 455 26.68 -7.23 16.67
C GLU A 455 27.49 -7.28 15.37
N ILE A 456 28.50 -8.15 15.30
CA ILE A 456 29.28 -8.41 14.10
C ILE A 456 29.31 -9.90 13.82
N ILE A 457 28.79 -10.28 12.67
CA ILE A 457 28.96 -11.62 12.08
C ILE A 457 30.18 -11.55 11.15
N ASP A 458 31.32 -12.06 11.65
CA ASP A 458 32.58 -12.08 10.91
C ASP A 458 32.76 -13.45 10.25
N LEU A 459 32.54 -13.50 8.95
CA LEU A 459 32.56 -14.71 8.17
C LEU A 459 34.00 -15.12 7.84
N ARG A 460 34.39 -16.33 8.20
CA ARG A 460 35.66 -16.94 7.75
C ARG A 460 35.51 -17.64 6.41
N GLU A 461 34.33 -18.15 6.13
CA GLU A 461 33.91 -18.80 4.90
C GLU A 461 32.56 -18.24 4.48
N ASP A 462 32.24 -18.32 3.19
CA ASP A 462 30.96 -17.83 2.69
C ASP A 462 29.82 -18.71 3.21
N LEU A 463 28.87 -18.10 3.89
CA LEU A 463 27.63 -18.74 4.32
C LEU A 463 26.50 -18.38 3.35
N PRO A 464 25.51 -19.27 3.21
CA PRO A 464 24.28 -18.94 2.50
C PRO A 464 23.62 -17.69 3.11
N PRO A 465 23.07 -16.78 2.28
CA PRO A 465 22.42 -15.55 2.77
C PRO A 465 21.33 -15.81 3.82
N HIS A 466 20.53 -16.85 3.65
CA HIS A 466 19.50 -17.23 4.61
C HIS A 466 20.07 -17.56 6.00
N ASP A 467 21.21 -18.24 6.05
CA ASP A 467 21.85 -18.56 7.34
C ASP A 467 22.33 -17.29 8.05
N ILE A 468 22.84 -16.31 7.26
CA ILE A 468 23.23 -14.99 7.78
C ILE A 468 21.99 -14.25 8.28
N ALA A 469 20.88 -14.26 7.54
CA ALA A 469 19.61 -13.68 7.95
C ALA A 469 19.09 -14.29 9.28
N GLN A 470 19.22 -15.62 9.44
CA GLN A 470 18.86 -16.29 10.70
C GLN A 470 19.74 -15.86 11.88
N LEU A 471 21.04 -15.66 11.67
CA LEU A 471 21.96 -15.17 12.70
C LEU A 471 21.63 -13.72 13.09
N ALA A 472 21.18 -12.89 12.16
CA ALA A 472 20.79 -11.50 12.41
C ALA A 472 19.34 -11.33 12.93
N LYS A 473 18.61 -12.43 13.11
CA LYS A 473 17.22 -12.42 13.57
C LYS A 473 17.08 -11.74 14.92
N GLY A 474 16.18 -10.75 14.99
CA GLY A 474 15.95 -9.95 16.20
C GLY A 474 16.72 -8.63 16.23
N SER A 475 17.59 -8.38 15.26
CA SER A 475 18.20 -7.08 15.02
C SER A 475 17.19 -6.09 14.39
N ASN A 476 17.44 -4.79 14.54
CA ASN A 476 16.65 -3.76 13.84
C ASN A 476 17.04 -3.60 12.36
N GLY A 477 18.09 -4.29 11.91
CA GLY A 477 18.52 -4.32 10.52
C GLY A 477 19.94 -4.85 10.36
N LEU A 478 20.31 -5.13 9.11
CA LEU A 478 21.57 -5.71 8.74
C LEU A 478 22.38 -4.76 7.85
N VAL A 479 23.65 -4.55 8.19
CA VAL A 479 24.60 -3.74 7.41
C VAL A 479 25.70 -4.65 6.89
N ILE A 480 25.80 -4.79 5.56
CA ILE A 480 26.90 -5.51 4.92
C ILE A 480 28.11 -4.57 4.84
N LEU A 481 29.20 -4.94 5.48
CA LEU A 481 30.45 -4.15 5.51
C LEU A 481 31.43 -4.74 4.51
N GLY A 482 31.61 -4.06 3.41
CA GLY A 482 32.46 -4.44 2.27
C GLY A 482 31.69 -4.55 0.96
N GLY A 483 32.45 -4.49 -0.14
CA GLY A 483 31.95 -4.68 -1.52
C GLY A 483 31.60 -6.13 -1.83
N TYR A 484 31.35 -6.40 -3.11
CA TYR A 484 30.96 -7.73 -3.58
C TYR A 484 32.12 -8.76 -3.53
N GLU A 485 33.37 -8.30 -3.54
CA GLU A 485 34.52 -9.16 -3.31
C GLU A 485 34.72 -9.54 -1.83
N VAL A 486 34.11 -8.80 -0.88
CA VAL A 486 34.14 -9.11 0.57
C VAL A 486 32.99 -10.03 0.94
N ILE A 487 31.76 -9.59 0.64
CA ILE A 487 30.52 -10.36 0.83
C ILE A 487 29.79 -10.40 -0.51
N PRO A 488 29.71 -11.56 -1.17
CA PRO A 488 29.13 -11.68 -2.50
C PRO A 488 27.68 -11.21 -2.58
N PRO A 489 27.24 -10.62 -3.70
CA PRO A 489 25.83 -10.33 -3.93
C PRO A 489 25.08 -11.60 -4.35
N ASN A 490 23.76 -11.58 -4.31
CA ASN A 490 22.95 -12.64 -4.87
C ASN A 490 22.48 -12.29 -6.28
N SER A 491 22.64 -13.24 -7.20
CA SER A 491 22.04 -13.16 -8.54
C SER A 491 20.63 -13.74 -8.48
N VAL A 492 19.63 -12.97 -8.88
CA VAL A 492 18.25 -13.43 -8.91
C VAL A 492 17.63 -13.24 -10.30
N ASP A 493 17.04 -14.31 -10.82
CA ASP A 493 16.07 -14.23 -11.92
C ASP A 493 14.77 -13.71 -11.34
N THR A 494 14.35 -12.54 -11.76
CA THR A 494 13.20 -11.83 -11.18
C THR A 494 11.87 -12.39 -11.67
N LEU A 495 11.88 -13.22 -12.72
CA LEU A 495 10.65 -13.79 -13.26
C LEU A 495 10.14 -14.96 -12.42
N PRO A 496 8.84 -15.01 -12.11
CA PRO A 496 8.22 -16.19 -11.50
C PRO A 496 8.45 -17.45 -12.30
N LYS A 497 8.63 -18.59 -11.62
CA LYS A 497 8.88 -19.89 -12.28
C LYS A 497 7.85 -20.23 -13.37
N ARG A 498 6.57 -19.93 -13.11
CA ARG A 498 5.46 -20.20 -14.04
C ARG A 498 5.44 -19.26 -15.24
N ALA A 499 5.93 -18.02 -15.09
CA ALA A 499 5.96 -17.02 -16.15
C ALA A 499 7.20 -17.15 -17.08
N ARG A 500 8.18 -17.94 -16.70
CA ARG A 500 9.45 -18.07 -17.47
C ARG A 500 9.24 -18.52 -18.91
N ASP A 501 8.33 -19.46 -19.13
CA ASP A 501 8.06 -20.03 -20.46
C ASP A 501 7.10 -19.12 -21.25
N GLU A 502 6.18 -18.43 -20.58
CA GLU A 502 5.20 -17.52 -21.19
C GLU A 502 5.84 -16.19 -21.61
N TRP A 503 6.89 -15.75 -20.90
CA TRP A 503 7.56 -14.46 -21.14
C TRP A 503 8.90 -14.59 -21.87
N VAL A 504 9.06 -15.61 -22.70
CA VAL A 504 10.27 -15.76 -23.54
C VAL A 504 10.55 -14.51 -24.36
N ASP A 505 9.51 -13.89 -24.93
CA ASP A 505 9.64 -12.64 -25.69
C ASP A 505 10.02 -11.44 -24.82
N ALA A 506 9.60 -11.39 -23.57
CA ALA A 506 9.96 -10.33 -22.64
C ALA A 506 11.43 -10.40 -22.22
N ARG A 507 11.96 -11.61 -22.01
CA ARG A 507 13.38 -11.84 -21.74
C ARG A 507 14.28 -11.32 -22.88
N GLY A 508 13.88 -11.54 -24.12
CA GLY A 508 14.62 -11.04 -25.27
C GLY A 508 14.61 -9.51 -25.43
N ARG A 509 13.71 -8.82 -24.70
CA ARG A 509 13.62 -7.35 -24.69
C ARG A 509 14.35 -6.71 -23.52
N ASP A 510 14.61 -7.43 -22.42
CA ASP A 510 15.35 -6.92 -21.28
C ASP A 510 16.85 -7.21 -21.45
N PRO A 511 17.70 -6.18 -21.50
CA PRO A 511 19.16 -6.36 -21.65
C PRO A 511 19.79 -7.24 -20.54
N ASP A 512 19.21 -7.24 -19.34
CA ASP A 512 19.66 -8.06 -18.21
C ASP A 512 19.03 -9.46 -18.19
N ASN A 513 18.21 -9.80 -19.19
CA ASN A 513 17.47 -11.08 -19.22
C ASN A 513 16.69 -11.34 -17.92
N CYS A 514 16.17 -10.28 -17.30
CA CYS A 514 15.47 -10.28 -16.02
C CYS A 514 16.32 -10.82 -14.84
N VAL A 515 17.65 -10.75 -14.92
CA VAL A 515 18.56 -11.18 -13.85
C VAL A 515 19.27 -9.96 -13.28
N VAL A 516 19.23 -9.80 -11.95
CA VAL A 516 19.81 -8.64 -11.24
C VAL A 516 20.62 -9.08 -10.04
N TRP A 517 21.53 -8.20 -9.56
CA TRP A 517 22.14 -8.34 -8.24
C TRP A 517 21.19 -7.81 -7.18
N THR A 518 21.12 -8.50 -6.03
CA THR A 518 20.33 -8.05 -4.88
C THR A 518 20.99 -8.48 -3.57
N ASP A 519 20.78 -7.68 -2.52
CA ASP A 519 21.17 -7.99 -1.14
C ASP A 519 19.97 -8.44 -0.28
N ASP A 520 18.76 -8.46 -0.81
CA ASP A 520 17.53 -8.76 -0.06
C ASP A 520 17.57 -10.10 0.69
N PHE A 521 18.20 -11.11 0.10
CA PHE A 521 18.30 -12.44 0.72
C PHE A 521 19.05 -12.45 2.05
N TYR A 522 19.89 -11.44 2.32
CA TYR A 522 20.54 -11.27 3.63
C TYR A 522 19.58 -10.77 4.72
N GLY A 523 18.43 -10.23 4.35
CA GLY A 523 17.37 -9.80 5.25
C GLY A 523 16.13 -10.71 5.24
N ASP A 524 16.11 -11.73 4.36
CA ASP A 524 15.00 -12.68 4.21
C ASP A 524 15.12 -13.80 5.25
N VAL A 525 14.59 -13.54 6.43
CA VAL A 525 14.68 -14.46 7.58
C VAL A 525 13.80 -15.69 7.39
N ASN A 526 12.68 -15.55 6.69
CA ASN A 526 11.69 -16.62 6.57
C ASN A 526 11.73 -17.36 5.22
N GLY A 527 12.61 -16.94 4.29
CA GLY A 527 12.76 -17.54 2.96
C GLY A 527 11.63 -17.23 1.99
N SER A 528 10.86 -16.16 2.24
CA SER A 528 9.72 -15.75 1.42
C SER A 528 10.12 -15.03 0.13
N GLY A 529 11.37 -14.60 0.02
CA GLY A 529 11.88 -13.77 -1.05
C GLY A 529 11.68 -12.26 -0.83
N LEU A 530 11.01 -11.86 0.26
CA LEU A 530 10.93 -10.48 0.78
C LEU A 530 11.73 -10.39 2.06
N ALA A 531 12.53 -9.34 2.21
CA ALA A 531 13.31 -9.12 3.41
C ALA A 531 12.43 -8.65 4.58
N GLU A 532 12.54 -9.30 5.74
CA GLU A 532 11.95 -8.84 7.01
C GLU A 532 12.92 -7.92 7.76
N LEU A 533 14.21 -8.03 7.51
CA LEU A 533 15.22 -7.14 8.06
C LEU A 533 15.62 -6.12 6.97
N PRO A 534 15.61 -4.82 7.29
CA PRO A 534 16.17 -3.83 6.39
C PRO A 534 17.66 -4.11 6.15
N VAL A 535 18.09 -4.07 4.90
CA VAL A 535 19.47 -4.33 4.50
C VAL A 535 20.08 -3.09 3.87
N SER A 536 21.32 -2.77 4.28
CA SER A 536 22.16 -1.83 3.56
C SER A 536 23.57 -2.40 3.38
N ARG A 537 24.32 -1.85 2.41
CA ARG A 537 25.69 -2.22 2.17
C ARG A 537 26.60 -0.99 2.20
N ILE A 538 27.70 -1.06 2.93
CA ILE A 538 28.79 -0.10 2.85
C ILE A 538 29.89 -0.71 2.01
N PRO A 539 29.97 -0.43 0.70
CA PRO A 539 31.07 -0.89 -0.13
C PRO A 539 32.40 -0.29 0.33
N ASP A 540 33.49 -1.05 0.27
CA ASP A 540 34.80 -0.57 0.67
C ASP A 540 35.47 0.31 -0.40
N GLY A 541 35.12 0.13 -1.69
CA GLY A 541 35.70 0.90 -2.80
C GLY A 541 37.24 0.90 -2.86
N ARG A 542 37.90 -0.05 -2.15
CA ARG A 542 39.35 -0.07 -1.86
C ARG A 542 39.87 1.23 -1.27
N ASP A 543 39.03 1.93 -0.49
CA ASP A 543 39.32 3.23 0.11
C ASP A 543 38.87 3.25 1.59
N PRO A 544 39.79 3.22 2.57
CA PRO A 544 39.44 3.26 3.98
C PRO A 544 38.70 4.54 4.37
N ASP A 545 38.96 5.67 3.69
CA ASP A 545 38.27 6.94 3.95
C ASP A 545 36.80 6.88 3.53
N LEU A 546 36.46 6.16 2.45
CA LEU A 546 35.08 5.93 2.04
C LEU A 546 34.31 5.22 3.17
N LEU A 547 34.89 4.13 3.70
CA LEU A 547 34.25 3.35 4.75
C LEU A 547 34.01 4.19 6.01
N MET A 548 35.04 4.95 6.44
CA MET A 548 34.96 5.81 7.62
C MET A 548 33.92 6.93 7.46
N ARG A 549 33.86 7.55 6.28
CA ARG A 549 32.87 8.60 5.98
C ARG A 549 31.46 8.04 5.96
N ALA A 550 31.24 6.83 5.40
CA ALA A 550 29.95 6.15 5.42
C ALA A 550 29.49 5.86 6.86
N LEU A 551 30.37 5.36 7.73
CA LEU A 551 30.06 5.11 9.16
C LEU A 551 29.76 6.39 9.94
N ALA A 552 30.35 7.51 9.57
CA ALA A 552 30.14 8.82 10.21
C ALA A 552 28.99 9.63 9.60
N ALA A 553 28.39 9.16 8.51
CA ALA A 553 27.41 9.92 7.72
C ALA A 553 26.15 10.29 8.54
N ARG A 554 25.73 11.56 8.47
CA ARG A 554 24.58 12.09 9.20
C ARG A 554 23.71 12.96 8.29
N PRO A 555 22.39 13.02 8.55
CA PRO A 555 21.55 14.03 7.91
C PRO A 555 22.06 15.43 8.25
N THR A 556 21.96 16.34 7.31
CA THR A 556 22.38 17.73 7.52
C THR A 556 21.27 18.63 8.03
N GLY A 557 20.01 18.27 7.84
CA GLY A 557 18.84 18.85 8.49
C GLY A 557 18.43 20.25 8.05
N THR A 558 19.02 20.83 6.99
CA THR A 558 18.82 22.26 6.70
C THR A 558 18.74 22.64 5.22
N SER A 559 18.78 21.69 4.29
CA SER A 559 18.88 22.02 2.85
C SER A 559 17.63 21.60 2.08
N PRO A 560 17.21 22.39 1.06
CA PRO A 560 16.16 21.98 0.15
C PRO A 560 16.54 20.70 -0.60
N ALA A 561 15.56 20.07 -1.20
CA ALA A 561 15.78 18.94 -2.07
C ALA A 561 16.37 19.39 -3.41
N PHE A 562 17.17 18.52 -4.03
CA PHE A 562 17.64 18.68 -5.40
C PHE A 562 17.07 17.55 -6.26
N GLY A 563 16.50 17.90 -7.42
CA GLY A 563 16.02 16.94 -8.40
C GLY A 563 16.58 17.21 -9.79
N LEU A 564 17.05 16.16 -10.46
CA LEU A 564 17.50 16.20 -11.86
C LEU A 564 16.91 15.04 -12.64
N ARG A 565 16.20 15.34 -13.72
CA ARG A 565 15.58 14.32 -14.56
C ARG A 565 15.85 14.49 -16.04
N ASN A 566 15.75 13.39 -16.74
CA ASN A 566 15.62 13.36 -18.18
C ASN A 566 14.34 14.10 -18.63
N VAL A 567 14.42 14.83 -19.69
CA VAL A 567 13.29 15.58 -20.25
C VAL A 567 12.09 14.68 -20.57
N ARG A 568 12.33 13.43 -20.96
CA ARG A 568 11.29 12.44 -21.29
C ARG A 568 10.79 11.62 -20.09
N ARG A 569 11.05 12.05 -18.86
CA ARG A 569 10.60 11.40 -17.63
C ARG A 569 9.79 12.34 -16.74
N PRO A 570 8.66 12.93 -17.26
CA PRO A 570 7.89 13.95 -16.54
C PRO A 570 7.23 13.42 -15.26
N PHE A 571 6.97 12.12 -15.13
CA PHE A 571 6.38 11.52 -13.93
C PHE A 571 7.19 11.82 -12.65
N ALA A 572 8.49 12.06 -12.80
CA ALA A 572 9.37 12.34 -11.67
C ALA A 572 9.06 13.69 -11.00
N ASP A 573 8.49 14.65 -11.72
CA ASP A 573 8.10 15.95 -11.17
C ASP A 573 7.07 15.83 -10.05
N ALA A 574 6.02 15.03 -10.27
CA ALA A 574 4.97 14.82 -9.28
C ALA A 574 5.51 14.10 -8.02
N ILE A 575 6.43 13.15 -8.19
CA ILE A 575 7.08 12.46 -7.07
C ILE A 575 7.95 13.45 -6.29
N PHE A 576 8.77 14.24 -7.00
CA PHE A 576 9.65 15.23 -6.38
C PHE A 576 8.87 16.30 -5.61
N GLN A 577 7.81 16.84 -6.19
CA GLN A 577 6.93 17.80 -5.51
C GLN A 577 6.30 17.25 -4.23
N GLY A 578 6.08 15.93 -4.17
CA GLY A 578 5.53 15.26 -2.98
C GLY A 578 6.41 15.39 -1.72
N PHE A 579 7.72 15.64 -1.87
CA PHE A 579 8.64 15.81 -0.74
C PHE A 579 9.46 17.10 -0.77
N ALA A 580 9.63 17.72 -1.93
CA ALA A 580 10.42 18.95 -2.10
C ALA A 580 9.59 20.25 -2.02
N GLY A 581 8.27 20.13 -1.88
CA GLY A 581 7.37 21.29 -1.79
C GLY A 581 7.29 22.07 -3.11
N ASN A 582 7.67 23.34 -3.08
CA ASN A 582 7.62 24.23 -4.27
C ASN A 582 8.87 24.14 -5.15
N GLU A 583 9.88 23.37 -4.77
CA GLU A 583 11.07 23.17 -5.58
C GLU A 583 10.71 22.39 -6.86
N LYS A 584 11.39 22.72 -7.96
CA LYS A 584 11.20 22.06 -9.26
C LYS A 584 12.42 21.23 -9.59
N MET A 585 12.19 20.12 -10.28
CA MET A 585 13.29 19.35 -10.84
C MET A 585 13.97 20.13 -11.97
N HIS A 586 15.29 20.02 -12.01
CA HIS A 586 16.08 20.44 -13.15
C HIS A 586 15.91 19.44 -14.29
N LEU A 587 15.98 19.94 -15.53
CA LEU A 587 15.85 19.12 -16.71
C LEU A 587 17.20 18.99 -17.40
N SER A 588 17.55 17.83 -17.84
CA SER A 588 18.65 17.57 -18.74
C SER A 588 18.13 16.80 -19.95
N GLU A 589 18.12 17.39 -21.11
CA GLU A 589 18.13 18.78 -21.50
C GLU A 589 16.72 19.42 -21.35
N PRO A 590 16.48 20.75 -21.48
CA PRO A 590 17.42 21.78 -21.95
C PRO A 590 18.10 22.58 -20.85
N THR A 591 17.74 22.42 -19.56
CA THR A 591 18.26 23.34 -18.54
C THR A 591 19.61 22.94 -17.98
N LEU A 592 19.93 21.65 -17.93
CA LEU A 592 21.23 21.13 -17.49
C LEU A 592 21.73 20.09 -18.48
N THR A 593 22.78 20.48 -19.21
CA THR A 593 23.53 19.62 -20.13
C THR A 593 24.99 19.71 -19.76
N GLY A 594 25.66 18.58 -19.49
CA GLY A 594 27.02 18.55 -18.98
C GLY A 594 27.09 18.70 -17.47
N SER A 595 28.07 19.40 -16.95
CA SER A 595 28.34 19.51 -15.51
C SER A 595 27.27 20.27 -14.74
N VAL A 596 26.86 19.70 -13.62
CA VAL A 596 25.98 20.31 -12.62
C VAL A 596 26.84 20.97 -11.55
N ALA A 597 26.52 22.20 -11.14
CA ALA A 597 27.26 22.84 -10.05
C ALA A 597 27.11 22.03 -8.73
N ALA A 598 28.23 21.65 -8.13
CA ALA A 598 28.26 20.79 -6.93
C ALA A 598 27.49 21.37 -5.73
N ASP A 599 27.37 22.69 -5.61
CA ASP A 599 26.60 23.36 -4.58
C ASP A 599 25.07 23.17 -4.73
N LEU A 600 24.58 22.88 -5.93
CA LEU A 600 23.18 22.53 -6.16
C LEU A 600 22.86 21.13 -5.62
N ILE A 601 23.81 20.19 -5.70
CA ILE A 601 23.64 18.79 -5.27
C ILE A 601 23.83 18.62 -3.77
N ASP A 602 24.45 19.58 -3.06
CA ASP A 602 24.59 19.53 -1.59
C ASP A 602 23.24 19.81 -0.90
N ALA A 603 22.31 18.88 -1.07
CA ALA A 603 20.96 18.89 -0.52
C ALA A 603 20.75 17.68 0.40
N ASP A 604 19.77 17.77 1.33
CA ASP A 604 19.46 16.65 2.22
C ASP A 604 18.83 15.46 1.48
N HIS A 605 18.08 15.75 0.40
CA HIS A 605 17.43 14.79 -0.46
C HIS A 605 17.78 15.07 -1.91
N VAL A 606 18.35 14.09 -2.59
CA VAL A 606 18.72 14.16 -4.02
C VAL A 606 17.92 13.11 -4.77
N TYR A 607 17.17 13.51 -5.80
CA TYR A 607 16.40 12.62 -6.65
C TYR A 607 16.86 12.72 -8.10
N LEU A 608 17.39 11.61 -8.63
CA LEU A 608 17.95 11.51 -9.98
C LEU A 608 17.10 10.57 -10.82
N MET A 609 16.65 11.04 -11.99
CA MET A 609 15.90 10.24 -12.97
C MET A 609 16.50 10.40 -14.36
N LEU A 610 17.62 9.72 -14.60
CA LEU A 610 18.49 9.84 -15.77
C LEU A 610 18.77 8.47 -16.39
N HIS A 611 19.49 8.42 -17.49
CA HIS A 611 20.07 7.19 -18.02
C HIS A 611 21.36 6.84 -17.31
N GLY A 612 21.61 5.54 -17.12
CA GLY A 612 22.87 4.99 -16.66
C GLY A 612 23.24 3.78 -17.51
N ARG A 613 24.50 3.35 -17.45
CA ARG A 613 25.08 2.27 -18.26
C ARG A 613 25.83 1.27 -17.39
N SER A 614 25.82 0.00 -17.77
CA SER A 614 26.57 -1.04 -17.03
C SER A 614 28.08 -0.93 -17.22
N ASP A 615 28.55 -0.40 -18.35
CA ASP A 615 29.96 -0.21 -18.70
C ASP A 615 30.53 1.15 -18.27
N ASP A 616 29.66 2.09 -17.85
CA ASP A 616 30.08 3.43 -17.39
C ASP A 616 29.31 3.82 -16.11
N GLY A 617 29.98 3.72 -14.99
CA GLY A 617 29.44 4.18 -13.69
C GLY A 617 29.78 5.64 -13.36
N THR A 618 30.51 6.36 -14.23
CA THR A 618 31.05 7.69 -13.96
C THR A 618 30.13 8.83 -14.39
N THR A 619 29.11 8.52 -15.21
CA THR A 619 28.24 9.51 -15.84
C THR A 619 26.80 9.03 -15.89
N PHE A 620 25.86 9.89 -15.44
CA PHE A 620 24.44 9.74 -15.78
C PHE A 620 24.06 10.71 -16.89
N ARG A 621 23.16 10.27 -17.80
CA ARG A 621 22.87 10.99 -19.04
C ARG A 621 21.41 11.41 -19.13
N GLY A 622 21.18 12.56 -19.74
CA GLY A 622 19.89 13.04 -20.21
C GLY A 622 19.66 12.72 -21.67
N GLU A 623 18.57 13.21 -22.24
CA GLU A 623 18.24 13.08 -23.65
C GLU A 623 18.01 14.47 -24.28
N PHE A 624 18.29 14.60 -25.57
CA PHE A 624 17.94 15.78 -26.36
C PHE A 624 16.45 15.73 -26.78
N LEU A 625 15.78 16.89 -26.72
CA LEU A 625 14.37 17.01 -27.13
C LEU A 625 14.18 16.86 -28.64
N GLU A 626 15.11 17.37 -29.42
CA GLU A 626 14.96 17.61 -30.87
C GLU A 626 15.43 16.45 -31.76
N ASP A 627 15.87 15.33 -31.18
CA ASP A 627 16.27 14.17 -31.97
C ASP A 627 15.18 13.08 -31.96
N PRO A 628 14.30 13.04 -32.99
CA PRO A 628 13.16 12.12 -33.00
C PRO A 628 13.52 10.69 -33.38
N LEU A 629 14.73 10.41 -33.85
CA LEU A 629 15.06 9.11 -34.45
C LEU A 629 16.03 8.25 -33.64
N ASP A 630 16.89 8.82 -32.79
CA ASP A 630 17.89 8.06 -32.03
C ASP A 630 18.02 8.43 -30.55
N GLY A 631 17.22 9.35 -30.01
CA GLY A 631 17.27 9.74 -28.59
C GLY A 631 18.70 10.06 -28.16
N GLY A 632 19.36 11.02 -28.83
CA GLY A 632 20.75 11.37 -28.53
C GLY A 632 20.92 11.68 -27.05
N GLU A 633 21.81 10.94 -26.38
CA GLU A 633 22.12 11.15 -24.97
C GLU A 633 23.08 12.32 -24.78
N CYS A 634 22.92 13.07 -23.70
CA CYS A 634 23.85 14.10 -23.25
C CYS A 634 24.31 13.83 -21.83
N ASP A 635 25.54 14.18 -21.49
CA ASP A 635 26.02 14.08 -20.12
C ASP A 635 25.23 15.06 -19.21
N ALA A 636 24.68 14.55 -18.13
CA ALA A 636 23.86 15.31 -17.20
C ALA A 636 24.48 15.45 -15.81
N LEU A 637 25.13 14.40 -15.34
CA LEU A 637 25.79 14.34 -14.05
C LEU A 637 27.05 13.48 -14.15
N SER A 638 28.19 13.99 -13.73
CA SER A 638 29.49 13.31 -13.76
C SER A 638 30.16 13.31 -12.40
N LEU A 639 31.28 12.59 -12.25
CA LEU A 639 32.07 12.55 -11.01
C LEU A 639 32.54 13.92 -10.55
N SER A 640 32.83 14.85 -11.48
CA SER A 640 33.26 16.22 -11.16
C SER A 640 32.19 17.08 -10.52
N ASP A 641 30.93 16.66 -10.63
CA ASP A 641 29.77 17.38 -10.11
C ASP A 641 29.42 16.98 -8.66
N ILE A 642 30.05 15.91 -8.15
CA ILE A 642 29.79 15.43 -6.79
C ILE A 642 30.49 16.38 -5.80
N PRO A 643 29.76 16.91 -4.77
CA PRO A 643 30.36 17.78 -3.78
C PRO A 643 31.44 17.05 -2.98
N ALA A 644 32.49 17.78 -2.57
CA ALA A 644 33.58 17.23 -1.76
C ALA A 644 33.08 16.65 -0.41
N SER A 645 31.95 17.14 0.09
CA SER A 645 31.29 16.65 1.31
C SER A 645 29.79 16.88 1.23
N THR A 646 29.00 15.84 1.57
CA THR A 646 27.55 15.92 1.63
C THR A 646 26.99 15.09 2.79
N GLY A 647 25.74 15.24 3.12
CA GLY A 647 24.98 14.36 4.02
C GLY A 647 23.69 13.86 3.36
N ALA A 648 23.67 13.91 2.02
CA ALA A 648 22.49 13.62 1.23
C ALA A 648 21.98 12.18 1.40
N LEU A 649 20.67 12.04 1.31
CA LEU A 649 20.05 10.80 0.84
C LEU A 649 19.84 10.93 -0.66
N VAL A 650 20.50 10.09 -1.43
CA VAL A 650 20.39 10.05 -2.90
C VAL A 650 19.48 8.89 -3.30
N PHE A 651 18.49 9.17 -4.14
CA PHE A 651 17.69 8.15 -4.81
C PHE A 651 17.85 8.30 -6.33
N ALA A 652 18.37 7.24 -6.95
CA ALA A 652 18.67 7.22 -8.37
C ALA A 652 17.82 6.18 -9.11
N GLY A 653 16.83 6.64 -9.86
CA GLY A 653 16.08 5.85 -10.84
C GLY A 653 16.82 5.77 -12.17
N CYS A 654 18.13 5.51 -12.12
CA CYS A 654 19.02 5.43 -13.27
C CYS A 654 19.44 3.98 -13.47
N CYS A 655 19.39 3.45 -14.71
CA CYS A 655 19.85 2.10 -15.01
C CYS A 655 21.26 1.88 -14.45
N TYR A 656 21.48 0.76 -13.77
CA TYR A 656 22.76 0.41 -13.14
C TYR A 656 23.32 1.46 -12.15
N GLY A 657 22.47 2.37 -11.68
CA GLY A 657 22.90 3.51 -10.85
C GLY A 657 23.55 3.13 -9.53
N ALA A 658 23.21 1.97 -8.98
CA ALA A 658 23.84 1.40 -7.78
C ALA A 658 24.68 0.15 -8.06
N LEU A 659 25.09 -0.08 -9.29
CA LEU A 659 26.00 -1.17 -9.64
C LEU A 659 27.44 -0.80 -9.22
N THR A 660 27.94 -1.44 -8.16
CA THR A 660 29.25 -1.17 -7.57
C THR A 660 30.36 -2.12 -8.03
N CYS A 661 30.08 -2.97 -9.03
CA CYS A 661 31.05 -3.84 -9.67
C CYS A 661 31.08 -3.62 -11.18
N HIS A 662 32.09 -4.18 -11.85
CA HIS A 662 32.21 -4.07 -13.31
C HIS A 662 31.27 -5.02 -14.04
N GLU A 663 30.91 -6.13 -13.43
CA GLU A 663 30.09 -7.19 -14.01
C GLU A 663 28.62 -7.02 -13.65
N PRO A 664 27.71 -6.80 -14.62
CA PRO A 664 26.28 -6.94 -14.38
C PRO A 664 25.92 -8.40 -14.06
N ALA A 665 24.74 -8.63 -13.49
CA ALA A 665 24.29 -9.99 -13.15
C ALA A 665 24.05 -10.88 -14.37
N TRP A 666 23.84 -10.27 -15.53
CA TRP A 666 23.68 -10.94 -16.82
C TRP A 666 24.49 -10.24 -17.93
N PRO A 667 25.17 -10.99 -18.81
CA PRO A 667 25.37 -12.46 -18.73
C PRO A 667 26.16 -12.85 -17.48
N LYS A 668 25.84 -14.04 -16.93
CA LYS A 668 26.50 -14.53 -15.71
C LYS A 668 28.03 -14.39 -15.82
N PRO A 669 28.67 -13.71 -14.86
CA PRO A 669 30.13 -13.55 -14.88
C PRO A 669 30.84 -14.90 -15.00
N LYS A 670 31.86 -14.97 -15.89
CA LYS A 670 32.67 -16.18 -16.10
C LYS A 670 33.78 -16.32 -15.04
N GLY A 671 34.03 -15.33 -14.24
CA GLY A 671 35.08 -15.25 -13.24
C GLY A 671 34.61 -14.61 -11.92
N ALA A 672 35.56 -14.17 -11.11
CA ALA A 672 35.28 -13.39 -9.94
C ALA A 672 34.66 -12.03 -10.30
N ILE A 673 33.75 -11.55 -9.48
CA ILE A 673 33.19 -10.21 -9.57
C ILE A 673 34.28 -9.23 -9.12
N THR A 674 34.40 -8.08 -9.79
CA THR A 674 35.42 -7.06 -9.50
C THR A 674 34.73 -5.76 -9.08
N ASP A 675 34.96 -5.33 -7.85
CA ASP A 675 34.38 -4.07 -7.32
C ASP A 675 34.98 -2.84 -8.00
N ARG A 676 34.16 -1.84 -8.26
CA ARG A 676 34.54 -0.51 -8.73
C ARG A 676 35.20 0.29 -7.63
N LEU A 677 36.08 1.20 -8.03
CA LEU A 677 36.62 2.25 -7.18
C LEU A 677 35.65 3.43 -7.10
N ALA A 678 35.82 4.30 -6.10
CA ALA A 678 35.04 5.53 -6.01
C ALA A 678 35.20 6.44 -7.24
N SER A 679 36.36 6.39 -7.89
CA SER A 679 36.63 7.12 -9.15
C SER A 679 35.98 6.49 -10.39
N GLU A 680 35.30 5.37 -10.24
CA GLU A 680 34.64 4.61 -11.33
C GLU A 680 33.14 4.51 -11.14
N SER A 681 32.57 5.11 -10.06
CA SER A 681 31.15 5.01 -9.73
C SER A 681 30.64 6.28 -9.04
N LEU A 682 29.57 6.86 -9.61
CA LEU A 682 28.85 7.97 -9.01
C LEU A 682 28.29 7.59 -7.63
N ALA A 683 27.74 6.40 -7.48
CA ALA A 683 27.21 5.91 -6.20
C ALA A 683 28.31 5.88 -5.12
N LEU A 684 29.47 5.29 -5.42
CA LEU A 684 30.59 5.24 -4.49
C LEU A 684 31.18 6.63 -4.20
N SER A 685 31.20 7.52 -5.20
CA SER A 685 31.64 8.91 -5.02
C SER A 685 30.71 9.69 -4.08
N PHE A 686 29.39 9.51 -4.16
CA PHE A 686 28.45 10.08 -3.19
C PHE A 686 28.69 9.54 -1.76
N ILE A 687 28.89 8.22 -1.61
CA ILE A 687 29.19 7.61 -0.32
C ILE A 687 30.52 8.15 0.24
N ARG A 688 31.56 8.22 -0.62
CA ARG A 688 32.87 8.80 -0.26
C ARG A 688 32.76 10.29 0.14
N ALA A 689 31.84 11.04 -0.47
CA ALA A 689 31.54 12.41 -0.08
C ALA A 689 30.76 12.50 1.25
N GLY A 690 30.32 11.38 1.83
CA GLY A 690 29.59 11.31 3.11
C GLY A 690 28.06 11.28 2.96
N ALA A 691 27.56 10.91 1.80
CA ALA A 691 26.11 10.63 1.66
C ALA A 691 25.68 9.56 2.66
N ARG A 692 24.57 9.81 3.36
CA ARG A 692 24.04 8.86 4.37
C ARG A 692 23.49 7.58 3.76
N ALA A 693 23.02 7.66 2.52
CA ALA A 693 22.65 6.52 1.69
C ALA A 693 22.59 6.94 0.21
N PHE A 694 22.85 5.95 -0.66
CA PHE A 694 22.55 6.01 -2.09
C PHE A 694 21.64 4.83 -2.42
N VAL A 695 20.41 5.09 -2.78
CA VAL A 695 19.42 4.07 -3.17
C VAL A 695 19.28 4.09 -4.68
N GLY A 696 19.47 2.95 -5.30
CA GLY A 696 19.41 2.83 -6.77
C GLY A 696 19.32 1.38 -7.23
N VAL A 697 19.34 1.18 -8.54
CA VAL A 697 19.15 -0.13 -9.16
C VAL A 697 20.45 -0.73 -9.65
N THR A 698 20.53 -2.05 -9.65
CA THR A 698 21.69 -2.83 -10.11
C THR A 698 21.57 -3.30 -11.56
N GLY A 699 20.43 -3.05 -12.20
CA GLY A 699 20.12 -3.45 -13.57
C GLY A 699 19.42 -2.34 -14.36
N VAL A 700 18.81 -2.69 -15.51
CA VAL A 700 18.00 -1.77 -16.31
C VAL A 700 16.73 -1.42 -15.56
N HIS A 701 16.46 -0.14 -15.40
CA HIS A 701 15.28 0.40 -14.75
C HIS A 701 14.21 0.80 -15.77
N TYR A 702 12.97 0.38 -15.50
CA TYR A 702 11.82 0.71 -16.31
C TYR A 702 10.99 1.82 -15.65
N SER A 703 10.52 2.74 -16.47
CA SER A 703 9.66 3.84 -16.05
C SER A 703 8.44 3.93 -16.97
N PRO A 704 7.29 4.42 -16.48
CA PRO A 704 6.08 4.52 -17.28
C PRO A 704 6.30 5.48 -18.46
N PRO A 705 5.88 5.10 -19.68
CA PRO A 705 6.03 5.95 -20.86
C PRO A 705 4.98 7.07 -20.93
N GLU A 706 3.79 6.84 -20.35
CA GLU A 706 2.59 7.68 -20.51
C GLU A 706 1.84 7.82 -19.19
N GLU A 707 1.00 8.86 -19.08
CA GLU A 707 0.07 9.02 -17.98
C GLU A 707 -0.95 7.86 -17.93
N PRO A 708 -1.37 7.43 -16.74
CA PRO A 708 -1.31 8.12 -15.42
C PRO A 708 -0.02 7.88 -14.62
N TYR A 709 1.04 7.30 -15.15
CA TYR A 709 2.34 7.06 -14.50
C TYR A 709 2.26 6.21 -13.21
N ASP A 710 1.39 5.23 -13.18
CA ASP A 710 1.14 4.32 -12.04
C ASP A 710 1.65 2.88 -12.30
N SER A 711 2.57 2.72 -13.23
CA SER A 711 3.20 1.45 -13.60
C SER A 711 4.73 1.50 -13.49
N ALA A 712 5.36 0.36 -13.59
CA ALA A 712 6.83 0.19 -13.56
C ALA A 712 7.46 0.91 -12.33
N GLY A 713 8.55 1.64 -12.48
CA GLY A 713 9.28 2.24 -11.36
C GLY A 713 8.60 3.41 -10.64
N ALA A 714 7.63 4.11 -11.25
CA ALA A 714 7.07 5.33 -10.67
C ALA A 714 6.36 5.12 -9.32
N PRO A 715 5.49 4.10 -9.13
CA PRO A 715 4.90 3.81 -7.82
C PRO A 715 5.96 3.48 -6.77
N PHE A 716 7.01 2.72 -7.14
CA PHE A 716 8.11 2.38 -6.23
C PHE A 716 8.83 3.61 -5.70
N HIS A 717 9.19 4.57 -6.58
CA HIS A 717 9.82 5.83 -6.19
C HIS A 717 8.91 6.62 -5.23
N ARG A 718 7.62 6.66 -5.49
CA ARG A 718 6.64 7.34 -4.63
C ARG A 718 6.59 6.70 -3.25
N PHE A 719 6.51 5.37 -3.14
CA PHE A 719 6.49 4.67 -1.84
C PHE A 719 7.77 4.92 -1.05
N PHE A 720 8.93 4.83 -1.70
CA PHE A 720 10.20 5.12 -1.00
C PHE A 720 10.21 6.51 -0.37
N TRP A 721 9.89 7.55 -1.15
CA TRP A 721 9.88 8.91 -0.63
C TRP A 721 8.81 9.15 0.43
N GLN A 722 7.66 8.49 0.34
CA GLN A 722 6.64 8.54 1.38
C GLN A 722 7.15 8.01 2.71
N HIS A 723 7.89 6.90 2.70
CA HIS A 723 8.47 6.34 3.91
C HIS A 723 9.61 7.21 4.48
N VAL A 724 10.44 7.79 3.63
CA VAL A 724 11.47 8.74 4.05
C VAL A 724 10.84 9.97 4.71
N MET A 725 9.80 10.53 4.10
CA MET A 725 9.08 11.69 4.65
C MET A 725 8.28 11.37 5.93
N ALA A 726 7.95 10.11 6.15
CA ALA A 726 7.41 9.59 7.41
C ALA A 726 8.50 9.40 8.49
N GLY A 727 9.76 9.77 8.21
CA GLY A 727 10.87 9.71 9.16
C GLY A 727 11.58 8.37 9.24
N LYS A 728 11.29 7.42 8.33
CA LYS A 728 11.99 6.13 8.31
C LYS A 728 13.41 6.29 7.79
N ALA A 729 14.33 5.51 8.36
CA ALA A 729 15.71 5.42 7.87
C ALA A 729 15.73 4.87 6.42
N PRO A 730 16.70 5.25 5.58
CA PRO A 730 16.75 4.87 4.16
C PRO A 730 16.61 3.36 3.89
N ALA A 731 17.30 2.50 4.65
CA ALA A 731 17.20 1.06 4.51
C ALA A 731 15.80 0.52 4.89
N VAL A 732 15.21 1.07 5.95
CA VAL A 732 13.83 0.74 6.37
C VAL A 732 12.83 1.23 5.32
N ALA A 733 13.01 2.45 4.81
CA ALA A 733 12.16 3.01 3.76
C ALA A 733 12.21 2.18 2.48
N LEU A 734 13.41 1.68 2.10
CA LEU A 734 13.57 0.83 0.93
C LEU A 734 12.85 -0.52 1.11
N MET A 735 13.05 -1.18 2.25
CA MET A 735 12.36 -2.45 2.56
C MET A 735 10.83 -2.27 2.49
N GLN A 736 10.31 -1.25 3.14
CA GLN A 736 8.87 -0.97 3.14
C GLN A 736 8.35 -0.61 1.74
N ALA A 737 9.11 0.15 0.95
CA ALA A 737 8.74 0.46 -0.42
C ALA A 737 8.65 -0.79 -1.31
N LYS A 738 9.53 -1.78 -1.11
CA LYS A 738 9.46 -3.07 -1.80
C LYS A 738 8.19 -3.82 -1.45
N ILE A 739 7.86 -3.87 -0.17
CA ILE A 739 6.64 -4.50 0.33
C ILE A 739 5.41 -3.78 -0.28
N ASP A 740 5.32 -2.46 -0.10
CA ASP A 740 4.20 -1.66 -0.60
C ASP A 740 4.04 -1.77 -2.12
N TYR A 741 5.16 -1.82 -2.86
CA TYR A 741 5.14 -1.96 -4.31
C TYR A 741 4.56 -3.31 -4.75
N VAL A 742 5.01 -4.40 -4.14
CA VAL A 742 4.48 -5.73 -4.43
C VAL A 742 2.98 -5.79 -4.16
N PHE A 743 2.52 -5.20 -3.05
CA PHE A 743 1.11 -5.13 -2.72
C PHE A 743 0.30 -4.30 -3.74
N ALA A 744 0.76 -3.07 -4.02
CA ALA A 744 0.05 -2.16 -4.92
C ALA A 744 -0.05 -2.69 -6.35
N MET A 745 1.05 -3.23 -6.89
CA MET A 745 1.06 -3.72 -8.26
C MET A 745 0.25 -5.01 -8.44
N SER A 746 0.06 -5.78 -7.34
CA SER A 746 -0.81 -6.96 -7.37
C SER A 746 -2.28 -6.60 -7.48
N ASP A 747 -2.72 -5.53 -6.80
CA ASP A 747 -4.14 -5.18 -6.69
C ASP A 747 -4.64 -4.35 -7.89
N VAL A 748 -3.82 -3.42 -8.41
CA VAL A 748 -4.28 -2.42 -9.40
C VAL A 748 -4.30 -2.97 -10.83
N VAL A 749 -3.41 -3.88 -11.18
CA VAL A 749 -3.20 -4.29 -12.59
C VAL A 749 -3.58 -5.75 -12.85
N GLY A 750 -3.88 -6.52 -11.80
CA GLY A 750 -4.21 -7.96 -11.92
C GLY A 750 -3.08 -8.81 -12.52
N ARG A 751 -1.96 -8.18 -12.93
CA ARG A 751 -0.76 -8.85 -13.48
C ARG A 751 0.46 -7.95 -13.33
N MET A 752 1.37 -8.31 -12.44
CA MET A 752 2.71 -7.74 -12.49
C MET A 752 3.41 -8.16 -13.79
N GLY A 753 3.79 -7.20 -14.61
CA GLY A 753 4.62 -7.43 -15.79
C GLY A 753 6.07 -7.76 -15.41
N PHE A 754 6.89 -8.20 -16.40
CA PHE A 754 8.30 -8.48 -16.14
C PHE A 754 9.07 -7.28 -15.56
N ALA A 755 8.71 -6.08 -16.00
CA ALA A 755 9.29 -4.83 -15.51
C ALA A 755 8.98 -4.60 -14.02
N ASP A 756 7.77 -4.95 -13.58
CA ASP A 756 7.34 -4.81 -12.20
C ASP A 756 8.06 -5.80 -11.29
N HIS A 757 8.11 -7.07 -11.68
CA HIS A 757 8.88 -8.10 -10.96
C HIS A 757 10.35 -7.73 -10.81
N LYS A 758 10.94 -7.09 -11.83
CA LYS A 758 12.33 -6.63 -11.81
C LYS A 758 12.49 -5.41 -10.90
N THR A 759 11.56 -4.46 -10.94
CA THR A 759 11.66 -3.18 -10.24
C THR A 759 11.94 -3.36 -8.75
N TRP A 760 11.12 -4.10 -8.04
CA TRP A 760 11.29 -4.19 -6.59
C TRP A 760 12.52 -5.01 -6.15
N ARG A 761 12.99 -5.95 -6.98
CA ARG A 761 14.15 -6.80 -6.66
C ARG A 761 15.51 -6.14 -6.87
N GLN A 762 15.62 -5.17 -7.78
CA GLN A 762 16.89 -4.60 -8.19
C GLN A 762 17.35 -3.38 -7.39
N PHE A 763 16.47 -2.75 -6.61
CA PHE A 763 16.87 -1.62 -5.77
C PHE A 763 17.70 -2.09 -4.57
N THR A 764 18.81 -1.39 -4.30
CA THR A 764 19.69 -1.63 -3.15
C THR A 764 19.96 -0.31 -2.43
N CYS A 765 20.29 -0.39 -1.13
CA CYS A 765 20.69 0.74 -0.28
C CYS A 765 22.19 0.66 0.00
N LEU A 766 22.96 1.57 -0.60
CA LEU A 766 24.38 1.72 -0.33
C LEU A 766 24.61 2.79 0.75
N GLY A 767 25.66 2.61 1.55
CA GLY A 767 25.98 3.46 2.71
C GLY A 767 25.46 2.85 4.02
N LEU A 768 25.52 3.62 5.10
CA LEU A 768 25.07 3.14 6.41
C LEU A 768 23.56 2.84 6.41
N GLY A 769 22.76 3.72 5.82
CA GLY A 769 21.33 3.45 5.61
C GLY A 769 20.42 3.77 6.80
N TRP A 770 20.94 4.29 7.94
CA TRP A 770 20.18 4.68 9.16
C TRP A 770 20.33 6.13 9.55
#